data_5f502bc800ded2f9045dc5457d2d2775
#
_entry.id   5f502bc800ded2f9045dc5457d2d2775
#
_cell.length_a   1.000
_cell.length_b   1.000
_cell.length_c   1.000
_cell.angle_alpha   90.00
_cell.angle_beta   90.00
_cell.angle_gamma   90.00
#
_symmetry.space_group_name_H-M   'P 1'
#
loop_
_entity.id
_entity.type
_entity.pdbx_description
1 polymer ?
#
loop_
_entity_poly.entity_id
_entity_poly.type
_entity_poly.pdbx_seq_one_letter_code
_entity_poly.pdbx_strand_id
1 'polypeptide(L)'
;MAEEIIIANAEDKIYDSIVCYAPTMITTSGIWQGDNPLDYSLPLFIVQLTLVVVITRLLVFILKPIRQPRVIAEILGGVILGPSVLGRSSTFANTIFPQRSVMVLETMANIGLLYFLFLIGVEMDIAVLRRNSKKSLLIAMAGMILPCIIGSSFSVLLHDKSQNTKEGTFILFLGLALSVTSFPVLARILAELKLINSEIGRIAMSASLINDMLAWIVLAFAIAFTENKDMSLATLWVILSSIAFICVCFFVIRPLIERRISQTPEGESISEFNICLILTGVMISGFITDVIGTHSVFGAFVFGLIIPSGPLGLTLIERLEDFVSGLLLPLFFAISGLKTEISAIDSAATWGVLCVVIILACAGKVIGVVIVTLYYKMPFHEGLSLGLLMNAKGLVEIIVLNVGKDQKVLDEKSFAIMVIVAIGMTAVITPIVTIVYKPSRNFTPYKRRTVQKTKLDREFRVLVSIHTPKAVPTIISLLEASCPTKKSPICIYVLHLVELTGRASGMLIVHNMRKTGRPAMNRTQAQSDHIINAFENFEKSAGCVYVQPLTAISPYSTMHEDICVLAEEKRVALIIIPFHKQQTVDGGLETTNSSFRTINQNVLANAPCSVGILVDRGLTRSTMNQISHHVAVLFFGGPDDREALAYAWRMSEHANINLTVMRFLPGDTTIEGRKSNSGNDYSVLTVETERDREKQLDEEYVTEFRTKTGSDGSIVYIERIVNHGEETVGAIRSIDNSHDLFIVGRGQGTSSPLTAGLTDWSECPELGAIGDLLASSDFAMKASALVVQQYVGMGSGDPLITPDSPTVHYEPFNLDHSTHRQQPDFHSQQ
;
A
#
# COMPACT_ATOMS: atom_id res chain seq x y z
N MET A 1 53.81 -4.00 -14.80
CA MET A 1 54.56 -4.14 -13.55
C MET A 1 54.51 -2.79 -12.85
N ALA A 2 53.61 -2.64 -11.91
CA ALA A 2 53.60 -1.46 -11.03
C ALA A 2 54.57 -1.75 -9.89
N GLU A 3 55.71 -1.06 -9.83
CA GLU A 3 56.61 -1.13 -8.66
C GLU A 3 55.96 -0.35 -7.50
N GLU A 4 55.67 -1.07 -6.41
CA GLU A 4 55.35 -0.42 -5.11
C GLU A 4 56.61 0.22 -4.56
N ILE A 5 56.68 1.53 -4.50
CA ILE A 5 57.74 2.26 -3.81
C ILE A 5 57.29 2.46 -2.36
N ILE A 6 57.84 1.64 -1.46
CA ILE A 6 57.70 1.79 -0.03
C ILE A 6 58.79 2.76 0.46
N ILE A 7 58.43 3.97 0.86
CA ILE A 7 59.34 4.89 1.53
C ILE A 7 59.19 4.70 3.06
N ALA A 8 60.15 4.01 3.66
CA ALA A 8 60.26 3.84 5.10
C ALA A 8 61.12 4.96 5.68
N ASN A 9 60.56 5.88 6.45
CA ASN A 9 61.31 6.76 7.37
C ASN A 9 61.47 6.10 8.70
N ALA A 10 62.70 5.85 9.09
CA ALA A 10 63.08 5.28 10.35
C ALA A 10 63.09 6.41 11.43
N GLU A 11 62.07 6.47 12.27
CA GLU A 11 62.10 6.86 13.67
C GLU A 11 60.74 6.73 14.30
N ASP A 12 60.67 5.92 15.34
CA ASP A 12 59.58 5.58 16.24
C ASP A 12 58.34 6.46 16.23
N LYS A 13 57.30 6.02 15.48
CA LYS A 13 55.85 6.19 15.81
C LYS A 13 55.05 5.49 14.74
N ILE A 14 54.13 4.58 15.16
CA ILE A 14 52.99 3.99 14.41
C ILE A 14 52.98 4.36 12.92
N TYR A 15 53.53 3.45 12.08
CA TYR A 15 53.62 3.66 10.63
C TYR A 15 52.24 3.59 9.96
N ASP A 16 51.64 4.74 9.65
CA ASP A 16 50.74 4.86 8.53
C ASP A 16 51.59 4.71 7.25
N SER A 17 51.66 3.52 6.68
CA SER A 17 52.36 3.29 5.42
C SER A 17 51.62 4.05 4.32
N ILE A 18 52.19 5.12 3.81
CA ILE A 18 51.67 5.80 2.63
C ILE A 18 51.91 4.91 1.43
N VAL A 19 50.83 4.25 0.95
CA VAL A 19 50.88 3.42 -0.25
C VAL A 19 50.55 4.31 -1.46
N CYS A 20 51.53 4.55 -2.33
CA CYS A 20 51.35 5.27 -3.58
C CYS A 20 50.98 4.28 -4.69
N TYR A 21 49.82 4.48 -5.32
CA TYR A 21 49.36 3.71 -6.48
C TYR A 21 49.70 4.46 -7.76
N ALA A 22 50.25 3.73 -8.75
CA ALA A 22 50.39 4.27 -10.11
C ALA A 22 49.00 4.50 -10.72
N PRO A 23 48.78 5.59 -11.48
CA PRO A 23 47.50 5.81 -12.15
C PRO A 23 47.21 4.68 -13.10
N THR A 24 46.07 4.00 -12.87
CA THR A 24 45.62 2.90 -13.73
C THR A 24 44.94 3.42 -14.98
N MET A 25 45.28 2.84 -16.16
CA MET A 25 44.56 3.17 -17.39
C MET A 25 43.07 2.75 -17.28
N ILE A 26 42.17 3.51 -17.93
CA ILE A 26 40.73 3.30 -17.82
C ILE A 26 40.27 2.11 -18.63
N THR A 27 40.77 1.97 -19.85
CA THR A 27 40.37 0.92 -20.83
C THR A 27 41.52 0.04 -21.22
N THR A 28 41.27 -1.26 -21.45
CA THR A 28 42.25 -2.27 -21.91
C THR A 28 42.29 -2.31 -23.42
N SER A 29 43.44 -2.72 -23.97
CA SER A 29 43.59 -3.06 -25.39
C SER A 29 43.06 -4.47 -25.73
N GLY A 30 42.71 -5.26 -24.72
CA GLY A 30 42.11 -6.59 -24.85
C GLY A 30 43.06 -7.76 -24.58
N ILE A 31 42.45 -8.89 -24.22
CA ILE A 31 43.19 -10.13 -23.85
C ILE A 31 44.10 -10.64 -25.00
N TRP A 32 43.64 -10.47 -26.23
CA TRP A 32 44.38 -10.88 -27.43
C TRP A 32 45.65 -10.08 -27.69
N GLN A 33 45.78 -8.90 -27.08
CA GLN A 33 46.99 -8.07 -27.13
C GLN A 33 47.90 -8.28 -25.91
N GLY A 34 47.58 -9.24 -25.05
CA GLY A 34 48.35 -9.62 -23.87
C GLY A 34 48.02 -8.86 -22.59
N ASP A 35 47.02 -7.95 -22.62
CA ASP A 35 46.60 -7.19 -21.45
C ASP A 35 45.68 -8.02 -20.56
N ASN A 36 45.87 -7.92 -19.23
CA ASN A 36 44.92 -8.46 -18.27
C ASN A 36 43.83 -7.41 -17.98
N PRO A 37 42.54 -7.66 -18.34
CA PRO A 37 41.48 -6.71 -18.16
C PRO A 37 41.24 -6.28 -16.68
N LEU A 38 41.58 -7.13 -15.72
CA LEU A 38 41.42 -6.85 -14.30
C LEU A 38 42.43 -5.83 -13.74
N ASP A 39 43.44 -5.49 -14.50
CA ASP A 39 44.40 -4.44 -14.14
C ASP A 39 43.90 -3.01 -14.49
N TYR A 40 42.81 -2.92 -15.27
CA TYR A 40 42.24 -1.69 -15.75
C TYR A 40 40.97 -1.31 -14.96
N SER A 41 40.76 0.00 -14.71
CA SER A 41 39.72 0.47 -13.79
C SER A 41 38.29 0.16 -14.25
N LEU A 42 37.96 0.36 -15.54
CA LEU A 42 36.60 0.16 -16.04
C LEU A 42 36.19 -1.33 -16.13
N PRO A 43 36.98 -2.22 -16.71
CA PRO A 43 36.64 -3.65 -16.73
C PRO A 43 36.51 -4.24 -15.31
N LEU A 44 37.42 -3.86 -14.40
CA LEU A 44 37.39 -4.30 -13.02
C LEU A 44 36.10 -3.81 -12.30
N PHE A 45 35.74 -2.54 -12.48
CA PHE A 45 34.51 -2.00 -11.93
C PHE A 45 33.26 -2.73 -12.46
N ILE A 46 33.21 -3.03 -13.76
CA ILE A 46 32.10 -3.79 -14.37
C ILE A 46 31.96 -5.19 -13.72
N VAL A 47 33.08 -5.89 -13.51
CA VAL A 47 33.10 -7.23 -12.88
C VAL A 47 32.63 -7.11 -11.42
N GLN A 48 33.13 -6.15 -10.67
CA GLN A 48 32.75 -5.91 -9.27
C GLN A 48 31.25 -5.61 -9.14
N LEU A 49 30.72 -4.68 -9.94
CA LEU A 49 29.31 -4.32 -9.96
C LEU A 49 28.42 -5.53 -10.32
N THR A 50 28.82 -6.28 -11.36
CA THR A 50 28.10 -7.49 -11.78
C THR A 50 28.08 -8.52 -10.68
N LEU A 51 29.22 -8.78 -10.02
CA LEU A 51 29.33 -9.76 -8.94
C LEU A 51 28.47 -9.36 -7.73
N VAL A 52 28.50 -8.09 -7.34
CA VAL A 52 27.67 -7.56 -6.27
C VAL A 52 26.19 -7.74 -6.59
N VAL A 53 25.74 -7.34 -7.79
CA VAL A 53 24.34 -7.46 -8.18
C VAL A 53 23.89 -8.92 -8.23
N VAL A 54 24.68 -9.82 -8.80
CA VAL A 54 24.33 -11.25 -8.89
C VAL A 54 24.21 -11.88 -7.50
N ILE A 55 25.18 -11.65 -6.62
CA ILE A 55 25.17 -12.24 -5.26
C ILE A 55 24.01 -11.66 -4.44
N THR A 56 23.79 -10.35 -4.48
CA THR A 56 22.69 -9.73 -3.73
C THR A 56 21.32 -10.20 -4.24
N ARG A 57 21.12 -10.35 -5.56
CA ARG A 57 19.87 -10.88 -6.12
C ARG A 57 19.65 -12.35 -5.77
N LEU A 58 20.71 -13.16 -5.78
CA LEU A 58 20.65 -14.56 -5.34
C LEU A 58 20.22 -14.65 -3.86
N LEU A 59 20.81 -13.83 -3.00
CA LEU A 59 20.45 -13.79 -1.57
C LEU A 59 19.02 -13.30 -1.36
N VAL A 60 18.56 -12.29 -2.10
CA VAL A 60 17.16 -11.85 -2.07
C VAL A 60 16.22 -13.02 -2.42
N PHE A 61 16.56 -13.81 -3.42
CA PHE A 61 15.78 -14.99 -3.80
C PHE A 61 15.75 -16.05 -2.69
N ILE A 62 16.91 -16.36 -2.09
CA ILE A 62 17.04 -17.34 -0.99
C ILE A 62 16.29 -16.89 0.27
N LEU A 63 16.32 -15.58 0.60
CA LEU A 63 15.71 -15.03 1.81
C LEU A 63 14.22 -14.68 1.63
N LYS A 64 13.70 -14.71 0.41
CA LYS A 64 12.29 -14.45 0.10
C LYS A 64 11.29 -15.32 0.89
N PRO A 65 11.49 -16.64 1.06
CA PRO A 65 10.59 -17.48 1.86
C PRO A 65 10.48 -17.04 3.33
N ILE A 66 11.55 -16.45 3.87
CA ILE A 66 11.64 -15.97 5.26
C ILE A 66 11.10 -14.54 5.38
N ARG A 67 10.63 -13.92 4.27
CA ARG A 67 10.10 -12.56 4.21
C ARG A 67 11.08 -11.50 4.74
N GLN A 68 12.37 -11.65 4.43
CA GLN A 68 13.38 -10.69 4.87
C GLN A 68 13.45 -9.47 3.93
N PRO A 69 13.66 -8.24 4.47
CA PRO A 69 13.89 -7.04 3.67
C PRO A 69 15.12 -7.16 2.76
N ARG A 70 15.08 -6.57 1.55
CA ARG A 70 16.20 -6.61 0.57
C ARG A 70 17.52 -6.09 1.14
N VAL A 71 17.44 -5.06 1.99
CA VAL A 71 18.61 -4.43 2.62
C VAL A 71 19.46 -5.46 3.37
N ILE A 72 18.84 -6.41 4.08
CA ILE A 72 19.55 -7.48 4.79
C ILE A 72 20.30 -8.35 3.80
N ALA A 73 19.69 -8.74 2.68
CA ALA A 73 20.34 -9.56 1.65
C ALA A 73 21.51 -8.82 1.00
N GLU A 74 21.39 -7.51 0.78
CA GLU A 74 22.39 -6.68 0.15
C GLU A 74 23.62 -6.49 1.07
N ILE A 75 23.41 -6.24 2.36
CA ILE A 75 24.50 -6.15 3.34
C ILE A 75 25.19 -7.52 3.50
N LEU A 76 24.42 -8.61 3.64
CA LEU A 76 24.96 -9.98 3.72
C LEU A 76 25.74 -10.35 2.47
N GLY A 77 25.31 -9.92 1.27
CA GLY A 77 26.05 -10.06 0.03
C GLY A 77 27.43 -9.43 0.11
N GLY A 78 27.51 -8.22 0.65
CA GLY A 78 28.77 -7.54 0.92
C GLY A 78 29.66 -8.26 1.94
N VAL A 79 29.08 -8.73 3.03
CA VAL A 79 29.80 -9.52 4.05
C VAL A 79 30.38 -10.82 3.45
N ILE A 80 29.63 -11.48 2.56
CA ILE A 80 30.10 -12.69 1.87
C ILE A 80 31.26 -12.38 0.92
N LEU A 81 31.18 -11.27 0.19
CA LEU A 81 32.26 -10.81 -0.71
C LEU A 81 33.44 -10.25 0.05
N GLY A 82 33.24 -9.77 1.27
CA GLY A 82 34.24 -9.12 2.11
C GLY A 82 35.21 -10.06 2.82
N PRO A 83 36.05 -9.50 3.72
CA PRO A 83 37.11 -10.22 4.43
C PRO A 83 36.60 -11.32 5.33
N SER A 84 35.30 -11.30 5.65
CA SER A 84 34.68 -12.32 6.51
C SER A 84 34.55 -13.69 5.85
N VAL A 85 34.33 -13.78 4.51
CA VAL A 85 34.11 -15.05 3.79
C VAL A 85 35.02 -15.18 2.56
N LEU A 86 34.65 -14.63 1.40
CA LEU A 86 35.39 -14.78 0.14
C LEU A 86 36.69 -13.96 0.12
N GLY A 87 36.67 -12.75 0.66
CA GLY A 87 37.84 -11.90 0.79
C GLY A 87 38.91 -12.43 1.77
N ARG A 88 38.65 -13.50 2.51
CA ARG A 88 39.65 -14.22 3.32
C ARG A 88 40.73 -14.88 2.42
N SER A 89 40.40 -15.19 1.16
CA SER A 89 41.36 -15.61 0.17
C SER A 89 42.12 -14.41 -0.38
N SER A 90 43.41 -14.33 -0.13
CA SER A 90 44.26 -13.24 -0.63
C SER A 90 44.25 -13.11 -2.15
N THR A 91 44.13 -14.25 -2.88
CA THR A 91 44.02 -14.25 -4.33
C THR A 91 42.73 -13.56 -4.79
N PHE A 92 41.58 -13.87 -4.19
CA PHE A 92 40.28 -13.25 -4.48
C PHE A 92 40.28 -11.76 -4.16
N ALA A 93 40.75 -11.41 -2.96
CA ALA A 93 40.78 -10.01 -2.50
C ALA A 93 41.66 -9.14 -3.39
N ASN A 94 42.87 -9.61 -3.72
CA ASN A 94 43.82 -8.83 -4.53
C ASN A 94 43.44 -8.76 -6.03
N THR A 95 42.68 -9.76 -6.54
CA THR A 95 42.28 -9.80 -7.95
C THR A 95 40.97 -9.05 -8.19
N ILE A 96 39.95 -9.25 -7.33
CA ILE A 96 38.62 -8.69 -7.58
C ILE A 96 38.37 -7.38 -6.79
N PHE A 97 38.85 -7.26 -5.54
CA PHE A 97 38.71 -6.07 -4.72
C PHE A 97 40.06 -5.50 -4.26
N PRO A 98 41.00 -5.19 -5.19
CA PRO A 98 42.23 -4.55 -4.80
C PRO A 98 41.95 -3.16 -4.22
N GLN A 99 42.73 -2.71 -3.24
CA GLN A 99 42.55 -1.41 -2.57
C GLN A 99 42.43 -0.23 -3.55
N ARG A 100 43.15 -0.27 -4.65
CA ARG A 100 43.10 0.75 -5.72
C ARG A 100 41.72 0.93 -6.36
N SER A 101 40.88 -0.14 -6.40
CA SER A 101 39.55 -0.09 -7.04
C SER A 101 38.45 0.34 -6.05
N VAL A 102 38.68 0.22 -4.75
CA VAL A 102 37.70 0.53 -3.70
C VAL A 102 37.24 1.98 -3.79
N MET A 103 38.14 2.92 -4.07
CA MET A 103 37.79 4.35 -4.23
C MET A 103 36.77 4.59 -5.36
N VAL A 104 36.93 3.93 -6.51
CA VAL A 104 35.98 4.04 -7.64
C VAL A 104 34.62 3.46 -7.25
N LEU A 105 34.64 2.29 -6.61
CA LEU A 105 33.44 1.61 -6.14
C LEU A 105 32.68 2.45 -5.10
N GLU A 106 33.37 3.03 -4.14
CA GLU A 106 32.79 3.93 -3.12
C GLU A 106 32.22 5.21 -3.70
N THR A 107 32.92 5.80 -4.68
CA THR A 107 32.42 7.01 -5.34
C THR A 107 31.10 6.76 -6.04
N MET A 108 31.00 5.64 -6.80
CA MET A 108 29.77 5.26 -7.48
C MET A 108 28.64 4.88 -6.51
N ALA A 109 28.98 4.21 -5.42
CA ALA A 109 28.02 3.91 -4.35
C ALA A 109 27.46 5.16 -3.67
N ASN A 110 28.33 6.14 -3.38
CA ASN A 110 27.92 7.42 -2.78
C ASN A 110 27.08 8.27 -3.73
N ILE A 111 27.36 8.26 -5.05
CA ILE A 111 26.47 8.87 -6.07
C ILE A 111 25.10 8.17 -6.06
N GLY A 112 25.08 6.86 -6.01
CA GLY A 112 23.85 6.07 -5.90
C GLY A 112 23.04 6.43 -4.64
N LEU A 113 23.72 6.53 -3.50
CA LEU A 113 23.14 6.94 -2.24
C LEU A 113 22.56 8.36 -2.31
N LEU A 114 23.27 9.31 -2.92
CA LEU A 114 22.84 10.69 -3.09
C LEU A 114 21.53 10.78 -3.87
N TYR A 115 21.43 10.10 -5.03
CA TYR A 115 20.18 10.06 -5.80
C TYR A 115 19.08 9.28 -5.09
N PHE A 116 19.40 8.23 -4.35
CA PHE A 116 18.40 7.48 -3.58
C PHE A 116 17.79 8.35 -2.48
N LEU A 117 18.59 9.12 -1.75
CA LEU A 117 18.06 10.02 -0.72
C LEU A 117 17.30 11.21 -1.30
N PHE A 118 17.68 11.67 -2.48
CA PHE A 118 16.87 12.61 -3.23
C PHE A 118 15.49 12.03 -3.54
N LEU A 119 15.42 10.78 -4.03
CA LEU A 119 14.13 10.10 -4.30
C LEU A 119 13.28 9.95 -3.03
N ILE A 120 13.89 9.54 -1.91
CA ILE A 120 13.18 9.51 -0.61
C ILE A 120 12.63 10.89 -0.27
N GLY A 121 13.42 11.97 -0.46
CA GLY A 121 12.94 13.33 -0.23
C GLY A 121 11.74 13.69 -1.11
N VAL A 122 11.74 13.29 -2.39
CA VAL A 122 10.64 13.53 -3.34
C VAL A 122 9.37 12.73 -2.95
N GLU A 123 9.54 11.50 -2.45
CA GLU A 123 8.42 10.67 -1.98
C GLU A 123 7.75 11.22 -0.71
N MET A 124 8.50 11.99 0.09
CA MET A 124 8.02 12.52 1.35
C MET A 124 7.02 13.67 1.16
N ASP A 125 5.78 13.48 1.63
CA ASP A 125 4.78 14.54 1.67
C ASP A 125 4.76 15.24 3.05
N ILE A 126 5.28 16.47 3.08
CA ILE A 126 5.29 17.32 4.28
C ILE A 126 3.86 17.61 4.79
N ALA A 127 2.83 17.55 3.93
CA ALA A 127 1.46 17.77 4.33
C ALA A 127 0.91 16.64 5.22
N VAL A 128 1.36 15.41 5.03
CA VAL A 128 1.04 14.27 5.88
C VAL A 128 1.58 14.46 7.29
N LEU A 129 2.78 15.01 7.40
CA LEU A 129 3.42 15.35 8.68
C LEU A 129 2.56 16.33 9.50
N ARG A 130 1.91 17.30 8.82
CA ARG A 130 1.11 18.36 9.44
C ARG A 130 -0.26 17.87 9.92
N ARG A 131 -0.78 16.78 9.34
CA ARG A 131 -2.16 16.30 9.58
C ARG A 131 -2.30 15.40 10.82
N ASN A 132 -1.27 14.60 11.16
CA ASN A 132 -1.29 13.60 12.26
C ASN A 132 -0.31 13.92 13.41
N SER A 133 0.06 15.18 13.61
CA SER A 133 1.35 15.56 14.16
C SER A 133 1.61 15.19 15.64
N LYS A 134 0.66 15.36 16.56
CA LYS A 134 0.97 15.28 18.01
C LYS A 134 1.23 13.84 18.51
N LYS A 135 0.37 12.89 18.11
CA LYS A 135 0.47 11.48 18.53
C LYS A 135 1.72 10.82 17.92
N SER A 136 1.91 10.98 16.60
CA SER A 136 3.07 10.42 15.89
C SER A 136 4.39 11.07 16.30
N LEU A 137 4.40 12.40 16.58
CA LEU A 137 5.58 13.10 17.09
C LEU A 137 6.02 12.56 18.45
N LEU A 138 5.09 12.40 19.39
CA LEU A 138 5.43 11.87 20.73
C LEU A 138 5.90 10.41 20.67
N ILE A 139 5.32 9.60 19.79
CA ILE A 139 5.78 8.22 19.57
C ILE A 139 7.20 8.22 18.97
N ALA A 140 7.48 9.06 17.97
CA ALA A 140 8.81 9.19 17.38
C ALA A 140 9.85 9.65 18.41
N MET A 141 9.54 10.69 19.18
CA MET A 141 10.44 11.22 20.24
C MET A 141 10.71 10.18 21.33
N ALA A 142 9.70 9.51 21.86
CA ALA A 142 9.87 8.47 22.88
C ALA A 142 10.64 7.26 22.34
N GLY A 143 10.36 6.86 21.10
CA GLY A 143 11.07 5.80 20.39
C GLY A 143 12.52 6.15 20.01
N MET A 144 12.94 7.42 20.09
CA MET A 144 14.30 7.87 19.83
C MET A 144 15.08 8.17 21.12
N ILE A 145 14.48 8.90 22.06
CA ILE A 145 15.16 9.37 23.26
C ILE A 145 15.58 8.21 24.18
N LEU A 146 14.67 7.26 24.46
CA LEU A 146 14.96 6.18 25.39
C LEU A 146 16.04 5.23 24.87
N PRO A 147 16.02 4.73 23.62
CA PRO A 147 17.13 3.96 23.05
C PRO A 147 18.43 4.74 22.94
N CYS A 148 18.36 6.06 22.69
CA CYS A 148 19.55 6.91 22.64
C CYS A 148 20.23 6.95 24.02
N ILE A 149 19.48 7.13 25.10
CA ILE A 149 20.02 7.11 26.48
C ILE A 149 20.63 5.74 26.81
N ILE A 150 19.93 4.63 26.44
CA ILE A 150 20.44 3.28 26.66
C ILE A 150 21.72 3.05 25.85
N GLY A 151 21.72 3.44 24.55
CA GLY A 151 22.86 3.32 23.67
C GLY A 151 24.07 4.14 24.16
N SER A 152 23.84 5.36 24.62
CA SER A 152 24.85 6.21 25.21
C SER A 152 25.45 5.61 26.51
N SER A 153 24.62 5.05 27.37
CA SER A 153 25.09 4.38 28.58
C SER A 153 25.94 3.14 28.28
N PHE A 154 25.57 2.44 27.20
CA PHE A 154 26.25 1.22 26.77
C PHE A 154 27.57 1.49 26.04
N SER A 155 27.67 2.64 25.37
CA SER A 155 28.87 3.09 24.64
C SER A 155 30.08 3.21 25.59
N VAL A 156 29.84 3.59 26.85
CA VAL A 156 30.89 3.67 27.88
C VAL A 156 31.51 2.29 28.19
N LEU A 157 30.75 1.19 28.02
CA LEU A 157 31.22 -0.19 28.19
C LEU A 157 32.01 -0.69 26.96
N LEU A 158 31.69 -0.17 25.76
CA LEU A 158 32.33 -0.57 24.51
C LEU A 158 33.57 0.27 24.18
N HIS A 159 33.71 1.44 24.81
CA HIS A 159 34.82 2.33 24.53
C HIS A 159 36.12 1.76 25.10
N ASP A 160 37.05 1.38 24.23
CA ASP A 160 38.37 0.97 24.62
C ASP A 160 39.22 2.20 24.97
N LYS A 161 39.59 2.36 26.25
CA LYS A 161 40.35 3.51 26.77
C LYS A 161 41.71 3.72 26.10
N SER A 162 42.12 2.78 25.24
CA SER A 162 43.37 2.84 24.45
C SER A 162 43.33 3.78 23.25
N GLN A 163 42.15 4.24 22.81
CA GLN A 163 42.03 5.06 21.64
C GLN A 163 41.82 6.55 21.96
N ASN A 164 42.55 7.41 21.26
CA ASN A 164 42.51 8.87 21.37
C ASN A 164 41.20 9.51 20.79
N THR A 165 40.11 8.77 20.66
CA THR A 165 38.83 9.26 20.17
C THR A 165 38.08 10.02 21.26
N LYS A 166 37.45 11.15 20.90
CA LYS A 166 36.63 11.93 21.85
C LYS A 166 35.44 11.07 22.33
N GLU A 167 35.43 10.71 23.60
CA GLU A 167 34.37 9.91 24.26
C GLU A 167 32.96 10.44 23.92
N GLY A 168 32.76 11.76 23.92
CA GLY A 168 31.46 12.38 23.66
C GLY A 168 30.91 12.14 22.24
N THR A 169 31.78 12.16 21.21
CA THR A 169 31.38 11.93 19.82
C THR A 169 31.05 10.46 19.57
N PHE A 170 31.84 9.55 20.12
CA PHE A 170 31.57 8.11 20.06
C PHE A 170 30.20 7.76 20.69
N ILE A 171 29.91 8.28 21.87
CA ILE A 171 28.64 8.15 22.58
C ILE A 171 27.47 8.64 21.72
N LEU A 172 27.63 9.80 21.06
CA LEU A 172 26.58 10.39 20.24
C LEU A 172 26.28 9.55 18.99
N PHE A 173 27.30 9.10 18.25
CA PHE A 173 27.13 8.28 17.04
C PHE A 173 26.51 6.91 17.39
N LEU A 174 26.96 6.26 18.46
CA LEU A 174 26.42 4.96 18.89
C LEU A 174 24.97 5.08 19.37
N GLY A 175 24.67 6.09 20.19
CA GLY A 175 23.32 6.38 20.65
C GLY A 175 22.37 6.70 19.50
N LEU A 176 22.83 7.49 18.54
CA LEU A 176 22.06 7.82 17.33
C LEU A 176 21.78 6.54 16.50
N ALA A 177 22.81 5.75 16.19
CA ALA A 177 22.66 4.53 15.41
C ALA A 177 21.66 3.54 16.04
N LEU A 178 21.66 3.38 17.36
CA LEU A 178 20.70 2.52 18.05
C LEU A 178 19.28 3.10 18.10
N SER A 179 19.12 4.43 18.06
CA SER A 179 17.83 5.10 18.20
C SER A 179 17.06 5.27 16.88
N VAL A 180 17.72 5.28 15.73
CA VAL A 180 17.09 5.50 14.42
C VAL A 180 16.15 4.39 14.04
N THR A 181 15.04 4.76 13.36
CA THR A 181 14.08 3.85 12.70
C THR A 181 14.02 4.19 11.24
N SER A 182 14.23 3.24 10.34
CA SER A 182 14.22 3.47 8.90
C SER A 182 12.81 3.42 8.33
N PHE A 183 12.31 4.54 7.80
CA PHE A 183 10.99 4.64 7.13
C PHE A 183 10.88 3.70 5.91
N PRO A 184 11.84 3.63 4.95
CA PRO A 184 11.69 2.78 3.77
C PRO A 184 11.61 1.29 4.12
N VAL A 185 12.38 0.84 5.11
CA VAL A 185 12.36 -0.56 5.58
C VAL A 185 11.07 -0.87 6.31
N LEU A 186 10.59 0.05 7.16
CA LEU A 186 9.33 -0.11 7.87
C LEU A 186 8.14 -0.14 6.90
N ALA A 187 8.08 0.78 5.93
CA ALA A 187 7.04 0.82 4.91
C ALA A 187 6.95 -0.50 4.16
N ARG A 188 8.10 -1.09 3.83
CA ARG A 188 8.16 -2.39 3.17
C ARG A 188 7.68 -3.54 4.06
N ILE A 189 8.10 -3.58 5.34
CA ILE A 189 7.62 -4.59 6.31
C ILE A 189 6.10 -4.48 6.45
N LEU A 190 5.55 -3.26 6.56
CA LEU A 190 4.10 -3.03 6.62
C LEU A 190 3.37 -3.48 5.36
N ALA A 191 3.98 -3.30 4.17
CA ALA A 191 3.44 -3.80 2.91
C ALA A 191 3.37 -5.33 2.90
N GLU A 192 4.45 -6.00 3.28
CA GLU A 192 4.54 -7.46 3.33
C GLU A 192 3.59 -8.08 4.38
N LEU A 193 3.36 -7.38 5.51
CA LEU A 193 2.42 -7.76 6.56
C LEU A 193 0.98 -7.31 6.26
N LYS A 194 0.73 -6.59 5.15
CA LYS A 194 -0.58 -6.04 4.76
C LYS A 194 -1.19 -5.08 5.80
N LEU A 195 -0.34 -4.35 6.52
CA LEU A 195 -0.72 -3.44 7.60
C LEU A 195 -0.69 -1.96 7.22
N ILE A 196 -0.35 -1.60 5.98
CA ILE A 196 -0.19 -0.21 5.54
C ILE A 196 -1.47 0.62 5.79
N ASN A 197 -2.63 0.05 5.48
CA ASN A 197 -3.93 0.73 5.60
C ASN A 197 -4.53 0.66 7.02
N SER A 198 -3.91 -0.10 7.93
CA SER A 198 -4.35 -0.18 9.33
C SER A 198 -4.04 1.13 10.09
N GLU A 199 -4.76 1.41 11.18
CA GLU A 199 -4.47 2.56 12.04
C GLU A 199 -3.04 2.52 12.57
N ILE A 200 -2.58 1.33 13.00
CA ILE A 200 -1.21 1.10 13.47
C ILE A 200 -0.19 1.38 12.37
N GLY A 201 -0.43 0.90 11.15
CA GLY A 201 0.45 1.14 10.00
C GLY A 201 0.60 2.62 9.68
N ARG A 202 -0.50 3.39 9.65
CA ARG A 202 -0.48 4.84 9.42
C ARG A 202 0.28 5.61 10.50
N ILE A 203 0.10 5.23 11.77
CA ILE A 203 0.83 5.84 12.89
C ILE A 203 2.30 5.50 12.81
N ALA A 204 2.64 4.22 12.55
CA ALA A 204 4.02 3.74 12.42
C ALA A 204 4.75 4.47 11.28
N MET A 205 4.14 4.60 10.11
CA MET A 205 4.71 5.33 8.97
C MET A 205 4.93 6.80 9.27
N SER A 206 3.95 7.48 9.88
CA SER A 206 4.11 8.89 10.26
C SER A 206 5.18 9.09 11.34
N ALA A 207 5.26 8.19 12.32
CA ALA A 207 6.25 8.26 13.38
C ALA A 207 7.67 7.96 12.87
N SER A 208 7.85 6.96 11.99
CA SER A 208 9.16 6.66 11.41
C SER A 208 9.66 7.76 10.48
N LEU A 209 8.76 8.41 9.74
CA LEU A 209 9.09 9.56 8.91
C LEU A 209 9.65 10.72 9.76
N ILE A 210 8.99 11.02 10.88
CA ILE A 210 9.46 12.03 11.84
C ILE A 210 10.82 11.62 12.44
N ASN A 211 10.97 10.32 12.76
CA ASN A 211 12.21 9.78 13.31
C ASN A 211 13.38 9.94 12.31
N ASP A 212 13.18 9.64 11.03
CA ASP A 212 14.19 9.83 9.99
C ASP A 212 14.60 11.32 9.85
N MET A 213 13.61 12.24 9.85
CA MET A 213 13.88 13.67 9.83
C MET A 213 14.74 14.13 11.04
N LEU A 214 14.39 13.65 12.24
CA LEU A 214 15.15 13.96 13.45
C LEU A 214 16.57 13.34 13.40
N ALA A 215 16.68 12.11 12.88
CA ALA A 215 17.97 11.44 12.73
C ALA A 215 18.93 12.23 11.83
N TRP A 216 18.45 12.79 10.70
CA TRP A 216 19.26 13.63 9.82
C TRP A 216 19.75 14.90 10.51
N ILE A 217 18.88 15.56 11.28
CA ILE A 217 19.26 16.75 12.05
C ILE A 217 20.34 16.40 13.08
N VAL A 218 20.14 15.32 13.86
CA VAL A 218 21.11 14.90 14.89
C VAL A 218 22.42 14.44 14.25
N LEU A 219 22.37 13.74 13.09
CA LEU A 219 23.58 13.35 12.34
C LEU A 219 24.38 14.58 11.88
N ALA A 220 23.71 15.60 11.33
CA ALA A 220 24.40 16.83 10.93
C ALA A 220 25.10 17.51 12.14
N PHE A 221 24.44 17.53 13.30
CA PHE A 221 25.07 17.99 14.54
C PHE A 221 26.27 17.11 14.95
N ALA A 222 26.12 15.77 14.88
CA ALA A 222 27.19 14.86 15.25
C ALA A 222 28.46 15.05 14.40
N ILE A 223 28.28 15.25 13.06
CA ILE A 223 29.39 15.53 12.14
C ILE A 223 30.07 16.85 12.50
N ALA A 224 29.26 17.92 12.70
CA ALA A 224 29.78 19.23 13.08
C ALA A 224 30.58 19.21 14.42
N PHE A 225 30.21 18.35 15.36
CA PHE A 225 30.98 18.18 16.61
C PHE A 225 32.26 17.36 16.42
N THR A 226 32.33 16.50 15.41
CA THR A 226 33.51 15.66 15.18
C THR A 226 34.67 16.44 14.60
N GLU A 227 34.40 17.30 13.64
CA GLU A 227 35.42 18.06 12.91
C GLU A 227 36.14 19.16 13.75
N ASN A 228 35.48 19.66 14.80
CA ASN A 228 36.01 20.79 15.59
C ASN A 228 36.56 20.33 16.95
N LYS A 229 37.84 20.60 17.20
CA LYS A 229 38.57 20.20 18.44
C LYS A 229 38.10 20.96 19.69
N ASP A 230 37.55 22.17 19.54
CA ASP A 230 36.93 22.95 20.60
C ASP A 230 35.57 23.46 20.12
N MET A 231 34.62 23.77 21.02
CA MET A 231 33.33 24.42 20.64
C MET A 231 33.66 25.79 20.01
N SER A 232 34.12 25.77 18.76
CA SER A 232 34.59 26.89 18.02
C SER A 232 33.48 27.62 17.29
N LEU A 233 33.64 28.87 17.00
CA LEU A 233 32.77 29.67 16.12
C LEU A 233 32.48 28.95 14.80
N ALA A 234 33.37 28.04 14.34
CA ALA A 234 33.17 27.24 13.12
C ALA A 234 31.94 26.31 13.19
N THR A 235 31.73 25.61 14.29
CA THR A 235 30.53 24.77 14.49
C THR A 235 29.24 25.58 14.40
N LEU A 236 29.24 26.79 15.00
CA LEU A 236 28.10 27.71 14.90
C LEU A 236 27.85 28.15 13.44
N TRP A 237 28.93 28.43 12.68
CA TRP A 237 28.83 28.81 11.26
C TRP A 237 28.30 27.63 10.39
N VAL A 238 28.71 26.39 10.64
CA VAL A 238 28.19 25.22 9.95
C VAL A 238 26.67 25.06 10.18
N ILE A 239 26.22 25.21 11.42
CA ILE A 239 24.79 25.14 11.75
C ILE A 239 24.01 26.29 11.08
N LEU A 240 24.53 27.53 11.19
CA LEU A 240 23.86 28.71 10.63
C LEU A 240 23.78 28.65 9.10
N SER A 241 24.87 28.23 8.43
CA SER A 241 24.88 28.06 6.97
C SER A 241 24.00 26.89 6.51
N SER A 242 23.87 25.81 7.29
CA SER A 242 22.94 24.72 6.99
C SER A 242 21.48 25.19 7.08
N ILE A 243 21.12 25.96 8.09
CA ILE A 243 19.80 26.57 8.22
C ILE A 243 19.53 27.53 7.06
N ALA A 244 20.53 28.38 6.71
CA ALA A 244 20.43 29.29 5.58
C ALA A 244 20.21 28.53 4.26
N PHE A 245 20.92 27.41 4.04
CA PHE A 245 20.73 26.54 2.88
C PHE A 245 19.30 26.00 2.82
N ILE A 246 18.77 25.48 3.93
CA ILE A 246 17.37 25.00 4.00
C ILE A 246 16.41 26.15 3.65
N CYS A 247 16.60 27.33 4.22
CA CYS A 247 15.78 28.51 3.92
C CYS A 247 15.82 28.87 2.43
N VAL A 248 17.01 28.90 1.81
CA VAL A 248 17.16 29.15 0.36
C VAL A 248 16.41 28.08 -0.45
N CYS A 249 16.53 26.80 -0.10
CA CYS A 249 15.83 25.73 -0.76
C CYS A 249 14.31 25.92 -0.70
N PHE A 250 13.74 26.23 0.46
CA PHE A 250 12.27 26.34 0.63
C PHE A 250 11.70 27.68 0.11
N PHE A 251 12.39 28.80 0.28
CA PHE A 251 11.85 30.12 -0.06
C PHE A 251 12.27 30.63 -1.45
N VAL A 252 13.38 30.13 -2.02
CA VAL A 252 13.86 30.56 -3.34
C VAL A 252 13.72 29.47 -4.37
N ILE A 253 14.28 28.26 -4.13
CA ILE A 253 14.36 27.22 -5.14
C ILE A 253 12.98 26.57 -5.37
N ARG A 254 12.25 26.27 -4.30
CA ARG A 254 10.91 25.66 -4.42
C ARG A 254 9.92 26.53 -5.23
N PRO A 255 9.73 27.85 -4.97
CA PRO A 255 8.85 28.68 -5.79
C PRO A 255 9.32 28.79 -7.25
N LEU A 256 10.64 28.72 -7.51
CA LEU A 256 11.20 28.72 -8.86
C LEU A 256 10.80 27.45 -9.62
N ILE A 257 10.91 26.30 -8.98
CA ILE A 257 10.47 25.00 -9.53
C ILE A 257 8.95 25.03 -9.76
N GLU A 258 8.14 25.48 -8.79
CA GLU A 258 6.69 25.57 -8.91
C GLU A 258 6.27 26.47 -10.08
N ARG A 259 6.95 27.61 -10.29
CA ARG A 259 6.71 28.50 -11.44
C ARG A 259 7.05 27.83 -12.78
N ARG A 260 8.14 27.07 -12.85
CA ARG A 260 8.51 26.33 -14.06
C ARG A 260 7.50 25.24 -14.42
N ILE A 261 7.01 24.54 -13.41
CA ILE A 261 5.97 23.48 -13.62
C ILE A 261 4.65 24.11 -14.09
N SER A 262 4.25 25.25 -13.50
CA SER A 262 3.01 25.93 -13.87
C SER A 262 3.00 26.50 -15.31
N GLN A 263 4.17 26.63 -15.94
CA GLN A 263 4.32 27.06 -17.34
C GLN A 263 4.23 25.89 -18.34
N THR A 264 4.24 24.63 -17.85
CA THR A 264 4.09 23.44 -18.72
C THR A 264 2.60 23.22 -18.98
N PRO A 265 2.13 23.14 -20.25
CA PRO A 265 0.73 22.90 -20.56
C PRO A 265 0.22 21.59 -19.95
N GLU A 266 -1.04 21.59 -19.50
CA GLU A 266 -1.67 20.39 -18.94
C GLU A 266 -1.78 19.31 -20.02
N GLY A 267 -1.19 18.13 -19.76
CA GLY A 267 -1.24 16.96 -20.66
C GLY A 267 0.04 16.70 -21.45
N GLU A 268 1.03 17.59 -21.47
CA GLU A 268 2.34 17.31 -22.07
C GLU A 268 3.27 16.59 -21.06
N SER A 269 4.11 15.70 -21.61
CA SER A 269 5.18 15.06 -20.84
C SER A 269 6.19 16.13 -20.38
N ILE A 270 6.66 15.98 -19.14
CA ILE A 270 7.66 16.91 -18.59
C ILE A 270 8.92 16.87 -19.49
N SER A 271 9.36 18.05 -19.91
CA SER A 271 10.53 18.22 -20.75
C SER A 271 11.77 17.56 -20.13
N GLU A 272 12.53 16.83 -20.96
CA GLU A 272 13.81 16.20 -20.55
C GLU A 272 14.80 17.22 -19.98
N PHE A 273 14.74 18.46 -20.48
CA PHE A 273 15.56 19.55 -19.97
C PHE A 273 15.24 19.85 -18.49
N ASN A 274 13.97 19.84 -18.07
CA ASN A 274 13.58 20.07 -16.68
C ASN A 274 14.08 18.94 -15.76
N ILE A 275 14.00 17.69 -16.24
CA ILE A 275 14.53 16.53 -15.51
C ILE A 275 16.06 16.66 -15.33
N CYS A 276 16.79 16.97 -16.41
CA CYS A 276 18.23 17.15 -16.38
C CYS A 276 18.63 18.30 -15.42
N LEU A 277 17.89 19.43 -15.45
CA LEU A 277 18.11 20.57 -14.55
C LEU A 277 17.95 20.17 -13.07
N ILE A 278 16.94 19.35 -12.75
CA ILE A 278 16.71 18.87 -11.38
C ILE A 278 17.83 17.92 -10.96
N LEU A 279 18.21 16.96 -11.81
CA LEU A 279 19.29 16.03 -11.50
C LEU A 279 20.64 16.75 -11.27
N THR A 280 20.91 17.76 -12.08
CA THR A 280 22.07 18.63 -11.87
C THR A 280 21.95 19.43 -10.57
N GLY A 281 20.73 19.91 -10.23
CA GLY A 281 20.45 20.60 -8.97
C GLY A 281 20.69 19.71 -7.74
N VAL A 282 20.42 18.40 -7.83
CA VAL A 282 20.75 17.43 -6.77
C VAL A 282 22.25 17.40 -6.51
N MET A 283 23.07 17.30 -7.59
CA MET A 283 24.53 17.28 -7.47
C MET A 283 25.06 18.57 -6.88
N ILE A 284 24.57 19.73 -7.36
CA ILE A 284 24.95 21.04 -6.84
C ILE A 284 24.59 21.17 -5.36
N SER A 285 23.42 20.74 -4.97
CA SER A 285 22.92 20.78 -3.58
C SER A 285 23.79 19.91 -2.67
N GLY A 286 24.13 18.68 -3.12
CA GLY A 286 25.06 17.80 -2.43
C GLY A 286 26.44 18.44 -2.26
N PHE A 287 26.99 19.07 -3.32
CA PHE A 287 28.27 19.77 -3.26
C PHE A 287 28.25 20.96 -2.28
N ILE A 288 27.19 21.77 -2.30
CA ILE A 288 27.07 22.92 -1.38
C ILE A 288 27.07 22.46 0.09
N THR A 289 26.32 21.41 0.41
CA THR A 289 26.25 20.89 1.79
C THR A 289 27.56 20.23 2.23
N ASP A 290 28.27 19.62 1.32
CA ASP A 290 29.60 19.05 1.58
C ASP A 290 30.62 20.19 1.91
N VAL A 291 30.61 21.25 1.11
CA VAL A 291 31.42 22.47 1.37
C VAL A 291 31.06 23.15 2.70
N ILE A 292 29.78 23.13 3.10
CA ILE A 292 29.31 23.62 4.40
C ILE A 292 29.87 22.78 5.56
N GLY A 293 30.15 21.49 5.34
CA GLY A 293 30.58 20.54 6.35
C GLY A 293 29.45 19.68 6.93
N THR A 294 28.33 19.49 6.20
CA THR A 294 27.17 18.69 6.68
C THR A 294 26.94 17.38 5.94
N HIS A 295 27.80 17.00 5.03
CA HIS A 295 27.70 15.82 4.16
C HIS A 295 26.75 16.01 2.96
N SER A 296 27.18 15.56 1.77
CA SER A 296 26.49 15.69 0.48
C SER A 296 25.08 15.08 0.45
N VAL A 297 24.89 14.00 1.16
CA VAL A 297 23.63 13.26 1.28
C VAL A 297 22.50 14.10 1.88
N PHE A 298 22.81 14.96 2.86
CA PHE A 298 21.85 15.89 3.47
C PHE A 298 21.30 16.90 2.45
N GLY A 299 22.18 17.45 1.61
CA GLY A 299 21.77 18.38 0.56
C GLY A 299 20.85 17.75 -0.47
N ALA A 300 21.14 16.54 -0.92
CA ALA A 300 20.31 15.80 -1.84
C ALA A 300 18.91 15.51 -1.26
N PHE A 301 18.85 15.10 0.00
CA PHE A 301 17.60 14.85 0.71
C PHE A 301 16.74 16.13 0.85
N VAL A 302 17.33 17.24 1.30
CA VAL A 302 16.64 18.54 1.39
C VAL A 302 16.14 19.01 0.03
N PHE A 303 16.97 18.84 -1.02
CA PHE A 303 16.57 19.19 -2.38
C PHE A 303 15.40 18.31 -2.88
N GLY A 304 15.34 17.04 -2.50
CA GLY A 304 14.19 16.18 -2.76
C GLY A 304 12.90 16.67 -2.08
N LEU A 305 12.99 17.11 -0.81
CA LEU A 305 11.86 17.62 -0.04
C LEU A 305 11.19 18.87 -0.62
N ILE A 306 11.93 19.69 -1.34
CA ILE A 306 11.38 20.90 -1.96
C ILE A 306 10.68 20.64 -3.28
N ILE A 307 10.86 19.48 -3.90
CA ILE A 307 10.15 19.09 -5.12
C ILE A 307 8.65 18.98 -4.80
N PRO A 308 7.79 19.71 -5.50
CA PRO A 308 6.36 19.64 -5.23
C PRO A 308 5.80 18.25 -5.54
N SER A 309 4.94 17.75 -4.65
CA SER A 309 4.21 16.49 -4.85
C SER A 309 3.29 16.66 -6.06
N GLY A 310 3.63 16.03 -7.19
CA GLY A 310 2.89 16.20 -8.45
C GLY A 310 3.48 15.37 -9.59
N PRO A 311 3.10 15.66 -10.85
CA PRO A 311 3.53 14.91 -12.03
C PRO A 311 5.05 14.87 -12.17
N LEU A 312 5.74 15.96 -11.79
CA LEU A 312 7.20 16.03 -11.80
C LEU A 312 7.83 15.01 -10.86
N GLY A 313 7.36 14.94 -9.59
CA GLY A 313 7.88 13.98 -8.62
C GLY A 313 7.67 12.54 -9.08
N LEU A 314 6.48 12.21 -9.61
CA LEU A 314 6.18 10.87 -10.15
C LEU A 314 7.09 10.50 -11.33
N THR A 315 7.26 11.40 -12.30
CA THR A 315 8.14 11.16 -13.45
C THR A 315 9.59 10.96 -13.02
N LEU A 316 10.07 11.72 -12.02
CA LEU A 316 11.43 11.55 -11.49
C LEU A 316 11.61 10.20 -10.81
N ILE A 317 10.62 9.78 -10.01
CA ILE A 317 10.61 8.45 -9.37
C ILE A 317 10.61 7.36 -10.44
N GLU A 318 9.66 7.36 -11.37
CA GLU A 318 9.54 6.36 -12.43
C GLU A 318 10.82 6.20 -13.27
N ARG A 319 11.50 7.31 -13.57
CA ARG A 319 12.71 7.27 -14.40
C ARG A 319 13.98 6.85 -13.66
N LEU A 320 14.07 7.13 -12.35
CA LEU A 320 15.30 6.94 -11.59
C LEU A 320 15.25 5.74 -10.65
N GLU A 321 14.08 5.35 -10.13
CA GLU A 321 13.94 4.36 -9.07
C GLU A 321 14.57 3.02 -9.44
N ASP A 322 14.28 2.49 -10.62
CA ASP A 322 14.79 1.19 -11.06
C ASP A 322 16.32 1.18 -11.20
N PHE A 323 16.89 2.24 -11.73
CA PHE A 323 18.34 2.35 -11.89
C PHE A 323 19.04 2.56 -10.55
N VAL A 324 18.54 3.49 -9.74
CA VAL A 324 19.15 3.83 -8.45
C VAL A 324 18.97 2.69 -7.44
N SER A 325 17.74 2.21 -7.24
CA SER A 325 17.43 1.16 -6.26
C SER A 325 17.78 -0.24 -6.76
N GLY A 326 17.83 -0.44 -8.07
CA GLY A 326 18.15 -1.73 -8.70
C GLY A 326 19.64 -2.02 -8.87
N LEU A 327 20.45 -1.00 -9.12
CA LEU A 327 21.86 -1.13 -9.46
C LEU A 327 22.81 -0.43 -8.47
N LEU A 328 22.55 0.84 -8.14
CA LEU A 328 23.51 1.66 -7.37
C LEU A 328 23.35 1.46 -5.85
N LEU A 329 22.13 1.38 -5.35
CA LEU A 329 21.89 1.21 -3.91
C LEU A 329 22.42 -0.13 -3.37
N PRO A 330 22.25 -1.28 -4.05
CA PRO A 330 22.88 -2.53 -3.63
C PRO A 330 24.39 -2.43 -3.49
N LEU A 331 25.03 -1.61 -4.33
CA LEU A 331 26.47 -1.36 -4.26
C LEU A 331 26.87 -0.69 -2.94
N PHE A 332 26.08 0.33 -2.49
CA PHE A 332 26.33 1.00 -1.20
C PHE A 332 26.22 0.04 -0.01
N PHE A 333 25.17 -0.80 0.01
CA PHE A 333 25.01 -1.78 1.09
C PHE A 333 26.08 -2.88 1.03
N ALA A 334 26.47 -3.31 -0.16
CA ALA A 334 27.53 -4.31 -0.34
C ALA A 334 28.89 -3.76 0.15
N ILE A 335 29.21 -2.50 -0.13
CA ILE A 335 30.44 -1.86 0.39
C ILE A 335 30.43 -1.79 1.91
N SER A 336 29.30 -1.45 2.53
CA SER A 336 29.17 -1.49 4.00
C SER A 336 29.44 -2.89 4.53
N GLY A 337 28.93 -3.92 3.86
CA GLY A 337 29.24 -5.32 4.16
C GLY A 337 30.71 -5.68 3.90
N LEU A 338 31.31 -5.23 2.79
CA LEU A 338 32.72 -5.39 2.50
C LEU A 338 33.66 -4.78 3.55
N LYS A 339 33.25 -3.64 4.13
CA LYS A 339 33.95 -2.97 5.23
C LYS A 339 33.77 -3.68 6.59
N THR A 340 32.87 -4.69 6.67
CA THR A 340 32.53 -5.40 7.91
C THR A 340 33.40 -6.64 8.09
N GLU A 341 34.26 -6.63 9.08
CA GLU A 341 35.09 -7.78 9.45
C GLU A 341 34.52 -8.48 10.69
N ILE A 342 33.83 -9.61 10.47
CA ILE A 342 33.26 -10.40 11.57
C ILE A 342 34.36 -11.06 12.41
N SER A 343 35.51 -11.39 11.79
CA SER A 343 36.65 -11.98 12.49
C SER A 343 37.28 -11.07 13.56
N ALA A 344 37.03 -9.77 13.51
CA ALA A 344 37.43 -8.81 14.55
C ALA A 344 36.71 -9.05 15.90
N ILE A 345 35.66 -9.88 15.90
CA ILE A 345 34.91 -10.25 17.13
C ILE A 345 35.42 -11.58 17.66
N ASP A 346 36.60 -11.56 18.30
CA ASP A 346 37.33 -12.78 18.69
C ASP A 346 36.82 -13.44 19.97
N SER A 347 36.02 -12.78 20.80
CA SER A 347 35.71 -13.24 22.17
C SER A 347 34.23 -13.61 22.33
N ALA A 348 33.97 -14.75 22.96
CA ALA A 348 32.62 -15.16 23.33
C ALA A 348 31.94 -14.13 24.26
N ALA A 349 32.70 -13.41 25.06
CA ALA A 349 32.17 -12.31 25.87
C ALA A 349 31.63 -11.17 25.02
N THR A 350 32.31 -10.81 23.92
CA THR A 350 31.83 -9.78 22.97
C THR A 350 30.52 -10.20 22.30
N TRP A 351 30.33 -11.46 21.92
CA TRP A 351 29.06 -11.98 21.42
C TRP A 351 27.95 -11.92 22.49
N GLY A 352 28.26 -12.19 23.75
CA GLY A 352 27.33 -12.03 24.87
C GLY A 352 26.89 -10.56 25.04
N VAL A 353 27.84 -9.64 24.97
CA VAL A 353 27.61 -8.20 25.03
C VAL A 353 26.72 -7.76 23.84
N LEU A 354 26.98 -8.23 22.63
CA LEU A 354 26.17 -7.97 21.44
C LEU A 354 24.70 -8.37 21.67
N CYS A 355 24.44 -9.58 22.17
CA CYS A 355 23.08 -10.04 22.46
C CYS A 355 22.36 -9.15 23.46
N VAL A 356 23.07 -8.73 24.52
CA VAL A 356 22.52 -7.81 25.53
C VAL A 356 22.19 -6.45 24.95
N VAL A 357 23.04 -5.89 24.07
CA VAL A 357 22.77 -4.61 23.36
C VAL A 357 21.51 -4.71 22.51
N ILE A 358 21.37 -5.77 21.70
CA ILE A 358 20.20 -5.98 20.86
C ILE A 358 18.94 -6.00 21.74
N ILE A 359 18.94 -6.78 22.81
CA ILE A 359 17.78 -6.92 23.69
C ILE A 359 17.44 -5.59 24.38
N LEU A 360 18.42 -4.88 24.91
CA LEU A 360 18.20 -3.61 25.61
C LEU A 360 17.75 -2.50 24.65
N ALA A 361 18.34 -2.40 23.47
CA ALA A 361 17.94 -1.42 22.46
C ALA A 361 16.51 -1.66 21.98
N CYS A 362 16.16 -2.93 21.66
CA CYS A 362 14.80 -3.31 21.31
C CYS A 362 13.81 -3.03 22.44
N ALA A 363 14.13 -3.46 23.66
CA ALA A 363 13.27 -3.25 24.82
C ALA A 363 13.06 -1.77 25.14
N GLY A 364 14.12 -0.97 25.10
CA GLY A 364 14.04 0.47 25.33
C GLY A 364 13.11 1.17 24.34
N LYS A 365 13.22 0.81 23.06
CA LYS A 365 12.35 1.37 22.01
C LYS A 365 10.88 0.95 22.17
N VAL A 366 10.65 -0.34 22.43
CA VAL A 366 9.31 -0.88 22.68
C VAL A 366 8.68 -0.21 23.91
N ILE A 367 9.41 -0.12 25.02
CA ILE A 367 8.93 0.49 26.26
C ILE A 367 8.58 1.97 26.01
N GLY A 368 9.45 2.73 25.35
CA GLY A 368 9.21 4.14 25.03
C GLY A 368 7.93 4.35 24.23
N VAL A 369 7.71 3.54 23.19
CA VAL A 369 6.51 3.61 22.36
C VAL A 369 5.27 3.16 23.13
N VAL A 370 5.35 2.07 23.91
CA VAL A 370 4.23 1.55 24.71
C VAL A 370 3.77 2.56 25.75
N ILE A 371 4.67 3.25 26.44
CA ILE A 371 4.31 4.29 27.41
C ILE A 371 3.44 5.38 26.75
N VAL A 372 3.85 5.85 25.58
CA VAL A 372 3.10 6.88 24.85
C VAL A 372 1.76 6.35 24.33
N THR A 373 1.71 5.13 23.81
CA THR A 373 0.45 4.53 23.30
C THR A 373 -0.54 4.30 24.42
N LEU A 374 -0.11 3.88 25.61
CA LEU A 374 -0.95 3.76 26.80
C LEU A 374 -1.49 5.12 27.27
N TYR A 375 -0.66 6.17 27.22
CA TYR A 375 -1.12 7.55 27.50
C TYR A 375 -2.27 7.97 26.58
N TYR A 376 -2.24 7.58 25.29
CA TYR A 376 -3.32 7.80 24.32
C TYR A 376 -4.44 6.75 24.39
N LYS A 377 -4.49 5.91 25.43
CA LYS A 377 -5.50 4.86 25.66
C LYS A 377 -5.62 3.85 24.52
N MET A 378 -4.53 3.58 23.80
CA MET A 378 -4.48 2.48 22.83
C MET A 378 -4.38 1.13 23.54
N PRO A 379 -4.96 0.05 22.97
CA PRO A 379 -4.79 -1.30 23.51
C PRO A 379 -3.32 -1.69 23.61
N PHE A 380 -2.95 -2.40 24.68
CA PHE A 380 -1.55 -2.78 24.93
C PHE A 380 -0.92 -3.58 23.78
N HIS A 381 -1.66 -4.51 23.16
CA HIS A 381 -1.17 -5.31 22.04
C HIS A 381 -0.88 -4.48 20.78
N GLU A 382 -1.64 -3.41 20.53
CA GLU A 382 -1.37 -2.47 19.45
C GLU A 382 -0.14 -1.62 19.73
N GLY A 383 0.01 -1.14 20.98
CA GLY A 383 1.20 -0.42 21.42
C GLY A 383 2.47 -1.27 21.34
N LEU A 384 2.38 -2.54 21.74
CA LEU A 384 3.48 -3.50 21.63
C LEU A 384 3.86 -3.75 20.17
N SER A 385 2.88 -3.98 19.29
CA SER A 385 3.13 -4.19 17.87
C SER A 385 3.75 -2.96 17.21
N LEU A 386 3.28 -1.76 17.57
CA LEU A 386 3.84 -0.50 17.09
C LEU A 386 5.29 -0.32 17.57
N GLY A 387 5.58 -0.60 18.84
CA GLY A 387 6.93 -0.54 19.39
C GLY A 387 7.89 -1.51 18.71
N LEU A 388 7.44 -2.73 18.40
CA LEU A 388 8.22 -3.72 17.63
C LEU A 388 8.49 -3.22 16.20
N LEU A 389 7.48 -2.71 15.50
CA LEU A 389 7.62 -2.15 14.15
C LEU A 389 8.62 -0.99 14.11
N MET A 390 8.65 -0.13 15.13
CA MET A 390 9.60 0.99 15.20
C MET A 390 11.07 0.55 15.39
N ASN A 391 11.37 -0.73 15.59
CA ASN A 391 12.73 -1.26 15.61
C ASN A 391 13.30 -1.56 14.21
N ALA A 392 12.56 -1.28 13.13
CA ALA A 392 13.05 -1.47 11.76
C ALA A 392 14.30 -0.63 11.51
N LYS A 393 15.45 -1.31 11.35
CA LYS A 393 16.75 -0.72 11.06
C LYS A 393 17.04 -0.76 9.55
N GLY A 394 17.86 0.15 9.05
CA GLY A 394 18.15 0.17 7.62
C GLY A 394 19.13 1.26 7.18
N LEU A 395 18.79 1.96 6.08
CA LEU A 395 19.69 2.85 5.37
C LEU A 395 20.31 3.94 6.25
N VAL A 396 19.50 4.69 6.98
CA VAL A 396 19.99 5.86 7.76
C VAL A 396 20.98 5.40 8.83
N GLU A 397 20.73 4.25 9.48
CA GLU A 397 21.66 3.69 10.44
C GLU A 397 23.01 3.32 9.81
N ILE A 398 22.98 2.64 8.65
CA ILE A 398 24.21 2.25 7.94
C ILE A 398 24.99 3.50 7.47
N ILE A 399 24.29 4.57 7.08
CA ILE A 399 24.94 5.85 6.76
C ILE A 399 25.62 6.43 8.00
N VAL A 400 24.92 6.48 9.13
CA VAL A 400 25.49 6.95 10.41
C VAL A 400 26.75 6.17 10.77
N LEU A 401 26.71 4.83 10.62
CA LEU A 401 27.85 3.96 10.91
C LEU A 401 29.01 4.18 9.94
N ASN A 402 28.74 4.29 8.63
CA ASN A 402 29.79 4.56 7.64
C ASN A 402 30.42 5.93 7.87
N VAL A 403 29.63 6.99 8.07
CA VAL A 403 30.15 8.31 8.39
C VAL A 403 30.99 8.28 9.67
N GLY A 404 30.52 7.55 10.72
CA GLY A 404 31.28 7.39 11.94
C GLY A 404 32.62 6.66 11.75
N LYS A 405 32.68 5.68 10.84
CA LYS A 405 33.92 4.96 10.47
C LYS A 405 34.84 5.88 9.66
N ASP A 406 34.32 6.56 8.63
CA ASP A 406 35.10 7.44 7.75
C ASP A 406 35.67 8.65 8.51
N GLN A 407 34.95 9.17 9.52
CA GLN A 407 35.41 10.20 10.46
C GLN A 407 36.34 9.66 11.58
N LYS A 408 36.71 8.37 11.54
CA LYS A 408 37.55 7.69 12.56
C LYS A 408 36.98 7.78 13.99
N VAL A 409 35.66 7.96 14.13
CA VAL A 409 34.93 7.95 15.42
C VAL A 409 34.66 6.53 15.87
N LEU A 410 34.33 5.64 14.93
CA LEU A 410 34.07 4.22 15.16
C LEU A 410 35.25 3.37 14.69
N ASP A 411 35.75 2.52 15.58
CA ASP A 411 36.74 1.49 15.26
C ASP A 411 36.11 0.33 14.49
N GLU A 412 36.91 -0.48 13.82
CA GLU A 412 36.46 -1.61 12.98
C GLU A 412 35.60 -2.61 13.75
N LYS A 413 35.96 -2.87 15.01
CA LYS A 413 35.22 -3.78 15.89
C LYS A 413 33.84 -3.23 16.22
N SER A 414 33.74 -1.96 16.65
CA SER A 414 32.46 -1.31 16.99
C SER A 414 31.57 -1.19 15.76
N PHE A 415 32.16 -0.85 14.57
CA PHE A 415 31.43 -0.83 13.32
C PHE A 415 30.83 -2.21 12.97
N ALA A 416 31.65 -3.28 13.00
CA ALA A 416 31.17 -4.64 12.71
C ALA A 416 30.06 -5.09 13.69
N ILE A 417 30.23 -4.82 14.98
CA ILE A 417 29.21 -5.10 16.00
C ILE A 417 27.89 -4.41 15.66
N MET A 418 27.93 -3.12 15.33
CA MET A 418 26.72 -2.34 15.05
C MET A 418 26.02 -2.76 13.77
N VAL A 419 26.75 -3.12 12.71
CA VAL A 419 26.17 -3.66 11.48
C VAL A 419 25.44 -4.98 11.75
N ILE A 420 26.04 -5.88 12.57
CA ILE A 420 25.40 -7.15 12.95
C ILE A 420 24.15 -6.90 13.83
N VAL A 421 24.20 -5.92 14.74
CA VAL A 421 23.04 -5.48 15.53
C VAL A 421 21.91 -5.02 14.60
N ALA A 422 22.19 -4.19 13.63
CA ALA A 422 21.20 -3.67 12.67
C ALA A 422 20.51 -4.80 11.89
N ILE A 423 21.32 -5.73 11.35
CA ILE A 423 20.81 -6.90 10.63
C ILE A 423 19.95 -7.77 11.56
N GLY A 424 20.45 -8.09 12.75
CA GLY A 424 19.77 -8.97 13.72
C GLY A 424 18.44 -8.38 14.19
N MET A 425 18.42 -7.09 14.55
CA MET A 425 17.19 -6.39 14.96
C MET A 425 16.14 -6.42 13.86
N THR A 426 16.52 -6.09 12.64
CA THR A 426 15.59 -6.02 11.51
C THR A 426 15.08 -7.41 11.10
N ALA A 427 15.95 -8.43 11.12
CA ALA A 427 15.58 -9.81 10.77
C ALA A 427 14.51 -10.40 11.71
N VAL A 428 14.54 -10.01 12.98
CA VAL A 428 13.66 -10.56 14.03
C VAL A 428 12.28 -9.88 14.04
N ILE A 429 12.14 -8.65 13.51
CA ILE A 429 10.89 -7.88 13.55
C ILE A 429 9.75 -8.58 12.82
N THR A 430 9.97 -8.95 11.56
CA THR A 430 8.91 -9.52 10.70
C THR A 430 8.26 -10.76 11.31
N PRO A 431 9.02 -11.78 11.77
CA PRO A 431 8.43 -12.95 12.40
C PRO A 431 7.74 -12.64 13.75
N ILE A 432 8.33 -11.78 14.57
CA ILE A 432 7.72 -11.44 15.88
C ILE A 432 6.43 -10.66 15.69
N VAL A 433 6.40 -9.66 14.81
CA VAL A 433 5.17 -8.89 14.56
C VAL A 433 4.07 -9.79 14.01
N THR A 434 4.39 -10.75 13.14
CA THR A 434 3.41 -11.73 12.62
C THR A 434 2.78 -12.58 13.74
N ILE A 435 3.53 -12.89 14.80
CA ILE A 435 3.03 -13.67 15.95
C ILE A 435 2.23 -12.81 16.92
N VAL A 436 2.74 -11.60 17.23
CA VAL A 436 2.16 -10.70 18.24
C VAL A 436 0.93 -9.97 17.69
N TYR A 437 1.03 -9.46 16.49
CA TYR A 437 -0.07 -8.78 15.81
C TYR A 437 -0.94 -9.82 15.09
N LYS A 438 -1.83 -10.42 15.85
CA LYS A 438 -3.07 -10.93 15.24
C LYS A 438 -3.96 -9.70 15.11
N PRO A 439 -4.31 -9.24 13.88
CA PRO A 439 -5.33 -8.23 13.77
C PRO A 439 -6.49 -8.76 14.60
N SER A 440 -6.78 -8.09 15.71
CA SER A 440 -7.98 -8.40 16.47
C SER A 440 -9.11 -8.00 15.53
N ARG A 441 -9.47 -8.92 14.63
CA ARG A 441 -10.74 -8.90 13.97
C ARG A 441 -11.75 -9.04 15.10
N ASN A 442 -11.96 -7.97 15.87
CA ASN A 442 -13.13 -7.79 16.70
C ASN A 442 -14.28 -7.67 15.71
N PHE A 443 -14.56 -8.82 15.07
CA PHE A 443 -15.80 -9.02 14.35
C PHE A 443 -16.91 -8.88 15.38
N THR A 444 -17.33 -7.65 15.64
CA THR A 444 -18.69 -7.51 16.09
C THR A 444 -19.55 -7.92 14.91
N PRO A 445 -20.13 -9.11 14.93
CA PRO A 445 -20.90 -9.60 13.79
C PRO A 445 -22.04 -8.62 13.57
N TYR A 446 -21.95 -7.79 12.52
CA TYR A 446 -23.07 -6.91 12.20
C TYR A 446 -24.14 -7.73 11.49
N LYS A 447 -25.38 -7.63 11.98
CA LYS A 447 -26.52 -8.46 11.55
C LYS A 447 -26.98 -8.16 10.10
N ARG A 448 -26.45 -7.10 9.42
CA ARG A 448 -26.95 -6.62 8.12
C ARG A 448 -25.89 -6.79 7.02
N ARG A 449 -25.52 -8.03 6.75
CA ARG A 449 -24.53 -8.35 5.69
C ARG A 449 -25.16 -8.61 4.33
N THR A 450 -26.50 -8.58 4.25
CA THR A 450 -27.27 -8.85 3.04
C THR A 450 -28.35 -7.79 2.84
N VAL A 451 -28.75 -7.56 1.59
CA VAL A 451 -29.84 -6.64 1.21
C VAL A 451 -31.16 -7.16 1.79
N GLN A 452 -31.40 -8.47 1.72
CA GLN A 452 -32.58 -9.13 2.25
C GLN A 452 -32.81 -8.90 3.77
N LYS A 453 -31.71 -8.85 4.58
CA LYS A 453 -31.78 -8.57 6.03
C LYS A 453 -31.84 -7.09 6.36
N THR A 454 -31.68 -6.21 5.37
CA THR A 454 -31.78 -4.77 5.56
C THR A 454 -33.22 -4.32 5.38
N LYS A 455 -33.88 -3.86 6.47
CA LYS A 455 -35.27 -3.36 6.41
C LYS A 455 -35.33 -2.13 5.50
N LEU A 456 -36.43 -2.01 4.72
CA LEU A 456 -36.69 -0.88 3.82
C LEU A 456 -36.75 0.48 4.52
N ASP A 457 -37.07 0.52 5.82
CA ASP A 457 -37.19 1.76 6.64
C ASP A 457 -35.85 2.23 7.26
N ARG A 458 -34.70 1.70 6.83
CA ARG A 458 -33.42 2.01 7.43
C ARG A 458 -32.39 2.41 6.40
N GLU A 459 -31.33 3.10 6.86
CA GLU A 459 -30.16 3.47 6.07
C GLU A 459 -29.56 2.26 5.33
N PHE A 460 -29.47 2.38 4.00
CA PHE A 460 -28.86 1.38 3.13
C PHE A 460 -27.43 1.78 2.81
N ARG A 461 -26.46 0.98 3.21
CA ARG A 461 -25.03 1.24 3.04
C ARG A 461 -24.47 0.43 1.88
N VAL A 462 -23.94 1.14 0.90
CA VAL A 462 -23.36 0.55 -0.33
C VAL A 462 -21.91 1.00 -0.47
N LEU A 463 -21.02 0.05 -0.80
CA LEU A 463 -19.65 0.34 -1.21
C LEU A 463 -19.56 0.18 -2.73
N VAL A 464 -19.14 1.23 -3.40
CA VAL A 464 -18.92 1.25 -4.85
C VAL A 464 -17.43 1.28 -5.12
N SER A 465 -16.91 0.28 -5.81
CA SER A 465 -15.52 0.20 -6.24
C SER A 465 -15.42 0.69 -7.69
N ILE A 466 -14.49 1.61 -7.97
CA ILE A 466 -14.32 2.22 -9.28
C ILE A 466 -12.87 2.07 -9.73
N HIS A 467 -12.65 1.43 -10.89
CA HIS A 467 -11.34 1.30 -11.51
C HIS A 467 -11.12 2.34 -12.61
N THR A 468 -12.21 2.73 -13.30
CA THR A 468 -12.15 3.67 -14.43
C THR A 468 -13.30 4.69 -14.37
N PRO A 469 -13.08 5.95 -14.78
CA PRO A 469 -14.14 6.96 -14.80
C PRO A 469 -15.32 6.61 -15.70
N LYS A 470 -15.15 5.73 -16.70
CA LYS A 470 -16.20 5.33 -17.65
C LYS A 470 -17.38 4.61 -16.97
N ALA A 471 -17.13 3.88 -15.88
CA ALA A 471 -18.18 3.15 -15.15
C ALA A 471 -19.04 4.06 -14.25
N VAL A 472 -18.60 5.31 -13.98
CA VAL A 472 -19.25 6.22 -13.04
C VAL A 472 -20.71 6.54 -13.41
N PRO A 473 -21.03 6.94 -14.65
CA PRO A 473 -22.39 7.30 -14.99
C PRO A 473 -23.38 6.14 -14.80
N THR A 474 -23.01 4.93 -15.22
CA THR A 474 -23.86 3.73 -15.10
C THR A 474 -24.10 3.35 -13.65
N ILE A 475 -23.07 3.45 -12.81
CA ILE A 475 -23.19 3.20 -11.36
C ILE A 475 -24.10 4.23 -10.70
N ILE A 476 -23.98 5.51 -11.05
CA ILE A 476 -24.86 6.56 -10.53
C ILE A 476 -26.32 6.29 -10.93
N SER A 477 -26.58 5.90 -12.20
CA SER A 477 -27.93 5.54 -12.65
C SER A 477 -28.51 4.35 -11.89
N LEU A 478 -27.68 3.32 -11.60
CA LEU A 478 -28.08 2.18 -10.79
C LEU A 478 -28.43 2.58 -9.33
N LEU A 479 -27.64 3.48 -8.73
CA LEU A 479 -27.87 3.96 -7.37
C LEU A 479 -29.10 4.88 -7.28
N GLU A 480 -29.37 5.69 -8.29
CA GLU A 480 -30.58 6.50 -8.40
C GLU A 480 -31.82 5.60 -8.49
N ALA A 481 -31.75 4.55 -9.31
CA ALA A 481 -32.79 3.54 -9.40
C ALA A 481 -33.05 2.78 -8.07
N SER A 482 -32.09 2.76 -7.14
CA SER A 482 -32.25 2.13 -5.83
C SER A 482 -33.15 2.90 -4.86
N CYS A 483 -33.86 3.94 -5.31
CA CYS A 483 -34.88 4.70 -4.62
C CYS A 483 -34.45 5.32 -3.26
N PRO A 484 -33.56 6.34 -3.26
CA PRO A 484 -33.22 7.04 -2.02
C PRO A 484 -34.41 7.86 -1.50
N THR A 485 -34.92 7.53 -0.33
CA THR A 485 -36.04 8.23 0.33
C THR A 485 -35.64 8.74 1.70
N LYS A 486 -36.40 9.72 2.24
CA LYS A 486 -36.17 10.20 3.62
C LYS A 486 -36.30 9.10 4.68
N LYS A 487 -37.11 8.07 4.43
CA LYS A 487 -37.29 6.91 5.34
C LYS A 487 -36.17 5.90 5.19
N SER A 488 -35.57 5.80 4.02
CA SER A 488 -34.53 4.86 3.66
C SER A 488 -33.39 5.59 2.93
N PRO A 489 -32.58 6.41 3.62
CA PRO A 489 -31.46 7.12 3.02
C PRO A 489 -30.38 6.12 2.56
N ILE A 490 -29.70 6.47 1.46
CA ILE A 490 -28.58 5.67 0.95
C ILE A 490 -27.25 6.31 1.35
N CYS A 491 -26.40 5.53 2.02
CA CYS A 491 -25.03 5.94 2.33
C CYS A 491 -24.06 5.22 1.38
N ILE A 492 -23.40 5.97 0.52
CA ILE A 492 -22.51 5.47 -0.54
C ILE A 492 -21.06 5.73 -0.15
N TYR A 493 -20.27 4.68 -0.05
CA TYR A 493 -18.82 4.74 0.06
C TYR A 493 -18.23 4.53 -1.32
N VAL A 494 -17.67 5.59 -1.93
CA VAL A 494 -17.08 5.53 -3.26
C VAL A 494 -15.59 5.28 -3.13
N LEU A 495 -15.14 4.10 -3.51
CA LEU A 495 -13.72 3.71 -3.45
C LEU A 495 -13.10 3.74 -4.85
N HIS A 496 -12.33 4.77 -5.14
CA HIS A 496 -11.49 4.81 -6.34
C HIS A 496 -10.22 3.98 -6.12
N LEU A 497 -10.02 2.95 -6.92
CA LEU A 497 -8.87 2.07 -6.87
C LEU A 497 -7.81 2.52 -7.87
N VAL A 498 -6.64 2.85 -7.36
CA VAL A 498 -5.49 3.30 -8.13
C VAL A 498 -4.38 2.28 -8.00
N GLU A 499 -3.77 1.91 -9.11
CA GLU A 499 -2.61 1.03 -9.11
C GLU A 499 -1.43 1.71 -8.43
N LEU A 500 -0.75 0.95 -7.57
CA LEU A 500 0.49 1.37 -6.94
C LEU A 500 1.65 1.19 -7.92
N THR A 501 1.92 2.22 -8.72
CA THR A 501 3.08 2.27 -9.60
C THR A 501 4.19 3.07 -8.94
N GLY A 502 5.36 2.46 -8.74
CA GLY A 502 6.58 3.14 -8.30
C GLY A 502 6.59 3.69 -6.86
N ARG A 503 5.68 3.28 -5.96
CA ARG A 503 5.69 3.66 -4.54
C ARG A 503 5.85 2.46 -3.62
N ALA A 504 6.69 2.61 -2.59
CA ALA A 504 6.89 1.56 -1.58
C ALA A 504 5.70 1.37 -0.64
N SER A 505 4.68 2.25 -0.65
CA SER A 505 3.59 2.24 0.32
C SER A 505 2.23 2.52 -0.30
N GLY A 506 1.29 1.58 -0.14
CA GLY A 506 -0.14 1.81 -0.42
C GLY A 506 -0.73 2.87 0.52
N MET A 507 -1.68 3.65 0.05
CA MET A 507 -2.32 4.72 0.82
C MET A 507 -3.82 4.75 0.60
N LEU A 508 -4.60 4.81 1.68
CA LEU A 508 -6.02 5.12 1.64
C LEU A 508 -6.22 6.60 1.93
N ILE A 509 -6.71 7.35 0.95
CA ILE A 509 -6.97 8.78 1.06
C ILE A 509 -8.47 9.00 1.27
N VAL A 510 -8.84 9.60 2.40
CA VAL A 510 -10.21 10.06 2.67
C VAL A 510 -10.35 11.50 2.20
N HIS A 511 -11.21 11.74 1.21
CA HIS A 511 -11.47 13.08 0.70
C HIS A 511 -12.51 13.79 1.58
N ASN A 512 -12.13 14.95 2.15
CA ASN A 512 -13.07 15.80 2.89
C ASN A 512 -13.68 16.83 1.94
N MET A 513 -15.01 16.83 1.83
CA MET A 513 -15.84 17.63 0.89
C MET A 513 -15.64 19.16 0.88
N ARG A 514 -14.79 19.75 1.69
CA ARG A 514 -14.74 21.22 1.88
C ARG A 514 -13.58 21.95 1.20
N LYS A 515 -12.78 21.33 0.34
CA LYS A 515 -11.63 22.01 -0.31
C LYS A 515 -11.45 21.66 -1.79
N THR A 516 -12.45 21.83 -2.59
CA THR A 516 -12.37 21.84 -4.05
C THR A 516 -12.07 23.27 -4.52
N GLY A 517 -10.83 23.54 -4.89
CA GLY A 517 -10.38 24.85 -5.38
C GLY A 517 -8.93 24.89 -5.83
N ARG A 518 -8.23 23.74 -5.85
CA ARG A 518 -6.88 23.64 -6.43
C ARG A 518 -6.92 22.81 -7.71
N PRO A 519 -6.30 23.26 -8.80
CA PRO A 519 -6.21 22.48 -10.04
C PRO A 519 -5.53 21.13 -9.75
N ALA A 520 -6.08 20.07 -10.36
CA ALA A 520 -5.55 18.71 -10.24
C ALA A 520 -4.13 18.65 -10.81
N MET A 521 -3.18 18.18 -10.00
CA MET A 521 -1.75 18.16 -10.36
C MET A 521 -1.33 16.92 -11.15
N ASN A 522 -2.18 15.86 -11.23
CA ASN A 522 -1.86 14.58 -11.87
C ASN A 522 -3.05 14.02 -12.62
N ARG A 523 -2.81 13.24 -13.71
CA ARG A 523 -3.85 12.51 -14.45
C ARG A 523 -4.69 11.62 -13.52
N THR A 524 -4.06 10.92 -12.59
CA THR A 524 -4.73 10.07 -11.61
C THR A 524 -5.55 10.90 -10.61
N GLN A 525 -5.04 12.06 -10.20
CA GLN A 525 -5.75 12.98 -9.32
C GLN A 525 -6.91 13.66 -10.07
N ALA A 526 -6.71 14.05 -11.33
CA ALA A 526 -7.76 14.57 -12.18
C ALA A 526 -8.90 13.55 -12.38
N GLN A 527 -8.54 12.27 -12.55
CA GLN A 527 -9.52 11.19 -12.61
C GLN A 527 -10.27 11.01 -11.29
N SER A 528 -9.55 11.03 -10.16
CA SER A 528 -10.16 10.97 -8.82
C SER A 528 -11.10 12.16 -8.58
N ASP A 529 -10.66 13.36 -8.91
CA ASP A 529 -11.47 14.58 -8.76
C ASP A 529 -12.71 14.56 -9.67
N HIS A 530 -12.58 14.05 -10.89
CA HIS A 530 -13.72 13.87 -11.79
C HIS A 530 -14.75 12.88 -11.22
N ILE A 531 -14.30 11.74 -10.66
CA ILE A 531 -15.15 10.75 -10.01
C ILE A 531 -15.83 11.37 -8.78
N ILE A 532 -15.07 12.05 -7.92
CA ILE A 532 -15.58 12.70 -6.71
C ILE A 532 -16.63 13.76 -7.06
N ASN A 533 -16.34 14.64 -8.03
CA ASN A 533 -17.26 15.69 -8.46
C ASN A 533 -18.57 15.12 -9.03
N ALA A 534 -18.51 13.99 -9.77
CA ALA A 534 -19.71 13.34 -10.30
C ALA A 534 -20.61 12.83 -9.15
N PHE A 535 -20.04 12.19 -8.12
CA PHE A 535 -20.79 11.71 -6.97
C PHE A 535 -21.26 12.84 -6.04
N GLU A 536 -20.50 13.91 -5.88
CA GLU A 536 -20.95 15.11 -5.15
C GLU A 536 -22.15 15.79 -5.85
N ASN A 537 -22.13 15.85 -7.18
CA ASN A 537 -23.27 16.36 -7.93
C ASN A 537 -24.50 15.46 -7.76
N PHE A 538 -24.33 14.15 -7.75
CA PHE A 538 -25.37 13.19 -7.46
C PHE A 538 -25.95 13.39 -6.04
N GLU A 539 -25.10 13.53 -5.00
CA GLU A 539 -25.53 13.81 -3.63
C GLU A 539 -26.40 15.07 -3.54
N LYS A 540 -25.99 16.14 -4.26
CA LYS A 540 -26.74 17.42 -4.29
C LYS A 540 -28.09 17.30 -5.00
N SER A 541 -28.18 16.46 -6.05
CA SER A 541 -29.42 16.27 -6.81
C SER A 541 -30.41 15.33 -6.14
N ALA A 542 -29.95 14.26 -5.50
CA ALA A 542 -30.82 13.23 -4.94
C ALA A 542 -31.40 13.55 -3.55
N GLY A 543 -30.81 14.48 -2.78
CA GLY A 543 -31.32 15.00 -1.49
C GLY A 543 -31.43 14.02 -0.32
N CYS A 544 -31.41 12.69 -0.57
CA CYS A 544 -31.50 11.62 0.43
C CYS A 544 -30.32 10.63 0.33
N VAL A 545 -29.25 11.07 -0.31
CA VAL A 545 -28.00 10.30 -0.51
C VAL A 545 -26.90 11.01 0.28
N TYR A 546 -26.09 10.21 0.99
CA TYR A 546 -24.86 10.68 1.60
C TYR A 546 -23.67 9.96 0.92
N VAL A 547 -22.71 10.73 0.42
CA VAL A 547 -21.53 10.20 -0.29
C VAL A 547 -20.26 10.44 0.50
N GLN A 548 -19.47 9.38 0.72
CA GLN A 548 -18.11 9.48 1.26
C GLN A 548 -17.09 8.98 0.23
N PRO A 549 -16.40 9.89 -0.47
CA PRO A 549 -15.38 9.50 -1.44
C PRO A 549 -14.07 9.12 -0.75
N LEU A 550 -13.45 8.04 -1.26
CA LEU A 550 -12.23 7.43 -0.77
C LEU A 550 -11.36 7.04 -1.97
N THR A 551 -10.04 7.12 -1.85
CA THR A 551 -9.10 6.60 -2.85
C THR A 551 -8.16 5.62 -2.18
N ALA A 552 -8.06 4.40 -2.68
CA ALA A 552 -7.08 3.41 -2.27
C ALA A 552 -6.00 3.28 -3.35
N ILE A 553 -4.74 3.43 -2.94
CA ILE A 553 -3.58 3.23 -3.80
C ILE A 553 -2.90 1.95 -3.32
N SER A 554 -3.01 0.87 -4.10
CA SER A 554 -2.50 -0.45 -3.73
C SER A 554 -2.15 -1.29 -4.97
N PRO A 555 -1.26 -2.30 -4.84
CA PRO A 555 -0.98 -3.21 -5.94
C PRO A 555 -2.22 -4.07 -6.25
N TYR A 556 -2.40 -4.48 -7.51
CA TYR A 556 -3.54 -5.30 -7.95
C TYR A 556 -3.76 -6.55 -7.09
N SER A 557 -2.68 -7.15 -6.57
CA SER A 557 -2.75 -8.36 -5.74
C SER A 557 -3.49 -8.16 -4.41
N THR A 558 -3.53 -6.93 -3.87
CA THR A 558 -4.11 -6.62 -2.54
C THR A 558 -5.34 -5.71 -2.61
N MET A 559 -5.69 -5.17 -3.78
CA MET A 559 -6.87 -4.28 -3.94
C MET A 559 -8.17 -4.90 -3.43
N HIS A 560 -8.37 -6.20 -3.62
CA HIS A 560 -9.56 -6.91 -3.12
C HIS A 560 -9.66 -6.90 -1.59
N GLU A 561 -8.52 -6.88 -0.88
CA GLU A 561 -8.50 -6.81 0.58
C GLU A 561 -8.91 -5.42 1.06
N ASP A 562 -8.48 -4.35 0.37
CA ASP A 562 -8.88 -2.98 0.68
C ASP A 562 -10.40 -2.81 0.55
N ILE A 563 -11.01 -3.40 -0.49
CA ILE A 563 -12.46 -3.42 -0.69
C ILE A 563 -13.15 -4.15 0.47
N CYS A 564 -12.70 -5.36 0.81
CA CYS A 564 -13.30 -6.19 1.85
C CYS A 564 -13.17 -5.57 3.26
N VAL A 565 -11.98 -5.05 3.59
CA VAL A 565 -11.73 -4.39 4.88
C VAL A 565 -12.58 -3.13 5.05
N LEU A 566 -12.67 -2.30 4.00
CA LEU A 566 -13.49 -1.09 4.02
C LEU A 566 -14.98 -1.43 4.14
N ALA A 567 -15.46 -2.45 3.42
CA ALA A 567 -16.84 -2.90 3.50
C ALA A 567 -17.20 -3.36 4.91
N GLU A 568 -16.30 -4.04 5.60
CA GLU A 568 -16.47 -4.47 6.98
C GLU A 568 -16.42 -3.31 7.97
N GLU A 569 -15.43 -2.41 7.85
CA GLU A 569 -15.30 -1.21 8.69
C GLU A 569 -16.56 -0.33 8.64
N LYS A 570 -17.10 -0.12 7.44
CA LYS A 570 -18.29 0.70 7.21
C LYS A 570 -19.61 -0.05 7.38
N ARG A 571 -19.56 -1.36 7.65
CA ARG A 571 -20.72 -2.25 7.82
C ARG A 571 -21.68 -2.16 6.63
N VAL A 572 -21.13 -2.38 5.46
CA VAL A 572 -21.82 -2.29 4.18
C VAL A 572 -22.71 -3.51 3.95
N ALA A 573 -23.88 -3.33 3.35
CA ALA A 573 -24.79 -4.43 3.00
C ALA A 573 -24.55 -4.95 1.57
N LEU A 574 -24.09 -4.10 0.66
CA LEU A 574 -23.83 -4.44 -0.75
C LEU A 574 -22.55 -3.78 -1.24
N ILE A 575 -21.68 -4.57 -1.85
CA ILE A 575 -20.53 -4.08 -2.63
C ILE A 575 -20.91 -4.09 -4.10
N ILE A 576 -20.73 -3.00 -4.82
CA ILE A 576 -20.93 -2.92 -6.28
C ILE A 576 -19.55 -2.74 -6.92
N ILE A 577 -19.21 -3.69 -7.82
CA ILE A 577 -17.97 -3.66 -8.60
C ILE A 577 -18.27 -3.69 -10.09
N PRO A 578 -17.55 -2.92 -10.93
CA PRO A 578 -17.71 -2.98 -12.37
C PRO A 578 -17.10 -4.27 -12.94
N PHE A 579 -17.70 -4.77 -14.00
CA PHE A 579 -17.15 -5.91 -14.74
C PHE A 579 -15.82 -5.54 -15.41
N HIS A 580 -14.92 -6.49 -15.58
CA HIS A 580 -13.57 -6.26 -16.11
C HIS A 580 -13.53 -6.01 -17.63
N LYS A 581 -14.60 -6.30 -18.36
CA LYS A 581 -14.78 -5.94 -19.78
C LYS A 581 -15.61 -4.67 -19.90
N GLN A 582 -15.26 -3.80 -20.83
CA GLN A 582 -15.98 -2.54 -21.11
C GLN A 582 -16.57 -2.55 -22.53
N GLN A 583 -17.71 -1.87 -22.72
CA GLN A 583 -18.33 -1.75 -24.03
C GLN A 583 -17.45 -0.90 -24.96
N THR A 584 -17.18 -1.43 -26.17
CA THR A 584 -16.56 -0.70 -27.27
C THR A 584 -17.57 0.12 -28.04
N VAL A 585 -17.09 1.02 -28.93
CA VAL A 585 -17.96 1.85 -29.80
C VAL A 585 -18.84 0.98 -30.71
N ASP A 586 -18.35 -0.20 -31.07
CA ASP A 586 -19.02 -1.18 -31.93
C ASP A 586 -20.04 -2.06 -31.18
N GLY A 587 -20.23 -1.86 -29.88
CA GLY A 587 -21.16 -2.62 -29.03
C GLY A 587 -20.62 -3.92 -28.44
N GLY A 588 -19.40 -4.33 -28.79
CA GLY A 588 -18.70 -5.48 -28.20
C GLY A 588 -18.20 -5.19 -26.79
N LEU A 589 -17.79 -6.23 -26.06
CA LEU A 589 -17.13 -6.11 -24.75
C LEU A 589 -15.64 -6.44 -24.89
N GLU A 590 -14.76 -5.50 -24.56
CA GLU A 590 -13.31 -5.66 -24.60
C GLU A 590 -12.69 -5.61 -23.20
N THR A 591 -11.69 -6.46 -22.96
CA THR A 591 -10.99 -6.53 -21.68
C THR A 591 -10.07 -5.32 -21.52
N THR A 592 -10.31 -4.50 -20.52
CA THR A 592 -9.48 -3.32 -20.25
C THR A 592 -8.17 -3.70 -19.59
N ASN A 593 -8.21 -4.59 -18.58
CA ASN A 593 -7.04 -5.10 -17.87
C ASN A 593 -7.41 -6.45 -17.23
N SER A 594 -6.62 -7.49 -17.49
CA SER A 594 -6.84 -8.84 -16.97
C SER A 594 -6.76 -8.92 -15.43
N SER A 595 -6.02 -8.01 -14.78
CA SER A 595 -5.88 -7.96 -13.33
C SER A 595 -7.21 -7.68 -12.62
N PHE A 596 -8.12 -6.92 -13.25
CA PHE A 596 -9.44 -6.63 -12.65
C PHE A 596 -10.33 -7.88 -12.55
N ARG A 597 -10.18 -8.84 -13.45
CA ARG A 597 -10.84 -10.14 -13.33
C ARG A 597 -10.45 -10.86 -12.05
N THR A 598 -9.14 -10.92 -11.75
CA THR A 598 -8.62 -11.54 -10.52
C THR A 598 -9.11 -10.80 -9.27
N ILE A 599 -9.17 -9.47 -9.31
CA ILE A 599 -9.71 -8.67 -8.19
C ILE A 599 -11.18 -9.03 -7.96
N ASN A 600 -12.01 -9.06 -9.00
CA ASN A 600 -13.44 -9.38 -8.90
C ASN A 600 -13.66 -10.79 -8.34
N GLN A 601 -12.90 -11.80 -8.79
CA GLN A 601 -12.94 -13.17 -8.27
C GLN A 601 -12.55 -13.23 -6.78
N ASN A 602 -11.50 -12.52 -6.39
CA ASN A 602 -11.05 -12.47 -5.00
C ASN A 602 -12.05 -11.73 -4.09
N VAL A 603 -12.72 -10.67 -4.59
CA VAL A 603 -13.80 -10.00 -3.84
C VAL A 603 -14.98 -10.94 -3.63
N LEU A 604 -15.44 -11.65 -4.67
CA LEU A 604 -16.51 -12.64 -4.55
C LEU A 604 -16.21 -13.74 -3.52
N ALA A 605 -14.94 -14.18 -3.43
CA ALA A 605 -14.51 -15.22 -2.51
C ALA A 605 -14.39 -14.74 -1.05
N ASN A 606 -14.05 -13.46 -0.81
CA ASN A 606 -13.64 -12.97 0.51
C ASN A 606 -14.53 -11.83 1.06
N ALA A 607 -15.58 -11.41 0.33
CA ALA A 607 -16.41 -10.29 0.75
C ALA A 607 -17.15 -10.57 2.07
N PRO A 608 -17.22 -9.59 2.99
CA PRO A 608 -17.94 -9.72 4.26
C PRO A 608 -19.45 -9.49 4.15
N CYS A 609 -19.96 -9.12 2.97
CA CYS A 609 -21.35 -8.81 2.67
C CYS A 609 -21.68 -9.20 1.23
N SER A 610 -22.92 -8.99 0.78
CA SER A 610 -23.35 -9.31 -0.58
C SER A 610 -22.59 -8.48 -1.63
N VAL A 611 -22.36 -9.07 -2.81
CA VAL A 611 -21.59 -8.47 -3.92
C VAL A 611 -22.43 -8.43 -5.18
N GLY A 612 -22.44 -7.30 -5.87
CA GLY A 612 -23.02 -7.11 -7.19
C GLY A 612 -21.97 -6.79 -8.23
N ILE A 613 -21.89 -7.55 -9.33
CA ILE A 613 -21.05 -7.23 -10.49
C ILE A 613 -21.93 -6.59 -11.55
N LEU A 614 -21.57 -5.33 -11.93
CA LEU A 614 -22.31 -4.58 -12.93
C LEU A 614 -21.64 -4.73 -14.30
N VAL A 615 -22.35 -5.34 -15.25
CA VAL A 615 -22.00 -5.42 -16.67
C VAL A 615 -22.68 -4.25 -17.39
N ASP A 616 -21.89 -3.25 -17.79
CA ASP A 616 -22.41 -2.04 -18.44
C ASP A 616 -22.54 -2.20 -19.95
N ARG A 617 -23.76 -1.96 -20.46
CA ARG A 617 -24.09 -1.89 -21.89
C ARG A 617 -24.86 -0.62 -22.25
N GLY A 618 -24.72 0.43 -21.45
CA GLY A 618 -25.23 1.77 -21.74
C GLY A 618 -26.52 2.16 -21.02
N LEU A 619 -26.68 1.76 -19.76
CA LEU A 619 -27.79 2.18 -18.86
C LEU A 619 -27.96 3.71 -18.77
N THR A 620 -26.96 4.49 -19.15
CA THR A 620 -26.92 5.96 -19.11
C THR A 620 -27.60 6.65 -20.29
N ARG A 621 -28.10 5.96 -21.30
CA ARG A 621 -28.63 6.61 -22.53
C ARG A 621 -29.98 7.32 -22.36
N SER A 622 -30.68 7.11 -21.25
CA SER A 622 -31.91 7.84 -20.92
C SER A 622 -31.68 8.71 -19.69
N THR A 623 -31.89 10.01 -19.83
CA THR A 623 -31.96 10.95 -18.69
C THR A 623 -33.13 10.55 -17.82
N MET A 624 -32.85 10.08 -16.60
CA MET A 624 -33.78 9.45 -15.64
C MET A 624 -35.02 10.29 -15.29
N ASN A 625 -35.05 11.59 -15.58
CA ASN A 625 -36.14 12.47 -15.15
C ASN A 625 -37.41 12.41 -16.04
N GLN A 626 -37.44 11.67 -17.16
CA GLN A 626 -38.59 11.69 -18.06
C GLN A 626 -39.03 10.33 -18.66
N ILE A 627 -38.29 9.24 -18.46
CA ILE A 627 -38.58 7.93 -19.09
C ILE A 627 -38.67 6.85 -18.00
N SER A 628 -39.71 5.99 -18.12
CA SER A 628 -39.86 4.81 -17.27
C SER A 628 -38.79 3.77 -17.63
N HIS A 629 -38.04 3.29 -16.62
CA HIS A 629 -37.06 2.21 -16.78
C HIS A 629 -37.72 0.86 -16.56
N HIS A 630 -37.41 -0.07 -17.44
CA HIS A 630 -37.88 -1.44 -17.36
C HIS A 630 -36.76 -2.34 -16.79
N VAL A 631 -36.97 -2.87 -15.58
CA VAL A 631 -36.05 -3.77 -14.88
C VAL A 631 -36.60 -5.18 -14.89
N ALA A 632 -35.80 -6.18 -15.28
CA ALA A 632 -36.18 -7.59 -15.23
C ALA A 632 -35.35 -8.32 -14.16
N VAL A 633 -36.02 -9.15 -13.36
CA VAL A 633 -35.38 -10.13 -12.46
C VAL A 633 -35.58 -11.52 -13.02
N LEU A 634 -34.48 -12.25 -13.17
CA LEU A 634 -34.51 -13.65 -13.58
C LEU A 634 -34.33 -14.52 -12.34
N PHE A 635 -35.38 -15.21 -11.91
CA PHE A 635 -35.40 -16.00 -10.66
C PHE A 635 -35.42 -17.50 -10.96
N PHE A 636 -34.31 -18.17 -10.67
CA PHE A 636 -34.13 -19.62 -10.84
C PHE A 636 -34.22 -20.37 -9.51
N GLY A 637 -34.09 -19.66 -8.40
CA GLY A 637 -34.09 -20.12 -7.02
C GLY A 637 -32.70 -20.09 -6.37
N GLY A 638 -32.73 -20.13 -5.05
CA GLY A 638 -31.57 -20.12 -4.21
C GLY A 638 -31.25 -18.75 -3.58
N PRO A 639 -30.23 -18.70 -2.71
CA PRO A 639 -29.92 -17.51 -1.91
C PRO A 639 -29.54 -16.29 -2.74
N ASP A 640 -28.82 -16.47 -3.84
CA ASP A 640 -28.36 -15.37 -4.71
C ASP A 640 -29.53 -14.71 -5.44
N ASP A 641 -30.51 -15.51 -5.90
CA ASP A 641 -31.71 -14.99 -6.57
C ASP A 641 -32.65 -14.29 -5.60
N ARG A 642 -32.77 -14.78 -4.35
CA ARG A 642 -33.52 -14.06 -3.29
C ARG A 642 -32.89 -12.70 -2.98
N GLU A 643 -31.55 -12.61 -3.00
CA GLU A 643 -30.83 -11.37 -2.80
C GLU A 643 -31.02 -10.43 -3.99
N ALA A 644 -30.97 -10.94 -5.21
CA ALA A 644 -31.26 -10.21 -6.44
C ALA A 644 -32.69 -9.63 -6.44
N LEU A 645 -33.68 -10.48 -6.05
CA LEU A 645 -35.07 -10.04 -5.92
C LEU A 645 -35.25 -9.00 -4.81
N ALA A 646 -34.54 -9.14 -3.67
CA ALA A 646 -34.55 -8.15 -2.58
C ALA A 646 -34.07 -6.77 -3.04
N TYR A 647 -33.01 -6.73 -3.85
CA TYR A 647 -32.50 -5.50 -4.42
C TYR A 647 -33.46 -4.88 -5.43
N ALA A 648 -34.00 -5.67 -6.33
CA ALA A 648 -35.00 -5.25 -7.32
C ALA A 648 -36.30 -4.77 -6.67
N TRP A 649 -36.75 -5.43 -5.58
CA TRP A 649 -37.90 -4.99 -4.81
C TRP A 649 -37.70 -3.58 -4.23
N ARG A 650 -36.50 -3.30 -3.71
CA ARG A 650 -36.16 -1.95 -3.29
C ARG A 650 -36.24 -0.94 -4.43
N MET A 651 -35.81 -1.30 -5.64
CA MET A 651 -35.87 -0.43 -6.82
C MET A 651 -37.32 -0.16 -7.25
N SER A 652 -38.24 -1.14 -7.12
CA SER A 652 -39.65 -0.98 -7.51
C SER A 652 -40.42 0.08 -6.70
N GLU A 653 -39.89 0.53 -5.55
CA GLU A 653 -40.46 1.66 -4.80
C GLU A 653 -40.25 3.00 -5.51
N HIS A 654 -39.45 3.06 -6.55
CA HIS A 654 -39.24 4.26 -7.36
C HIS A 654 -40.34 4.39 -8.42
N ALA A 655 -41.01 5.53 -8.45
CA ALA A 655 -42.19 5.77 -9.31
C ALA A 655 -41.97 5.55 -10.81
N ASN A 656 -40.72 5.65 -11.30
CA ASN A 656 -40.39 5.52 -12.72
C ASN A 656 -39.83 4.14 -13.09
N ILE A 657 -39.95 3.14 -12.19
CA ILE A 657 -39.43 1.78 -12.46
C ILE A 657 -40.57 0.83 -12.65
N ASN A 658 -40.59 0.15 -13.79
CA ASN A 658 -41.44 -0.99 -14.06
C ASN A 658 -40.65 -2.28 -13.85
N LEU A 659 -41.04 -3.08 -12.88
CA LEU A 659 -40.35 -4.31 -12.51
C LEU A 659 -41.04 -5.54 -13.10
N THR A 660 -40.31 -6.34 -13.88
CA THR A 660 -40.75 -7.65 -14.35
C THR A 660 -39.99 -8.75 -13.61
N VAL A 661 -40.66 -9.58 -12.84
CA VAL A 661 -40.07 -10.75 -12.19
C VAL A 661 -40.44 -11.98 -12.98
N MET A 662 -39.45 -12.63 -13.61
CA MET A 662 -39.60 -13.86 -14.33
C MET A 662 -39.05 -15.02 -13.53
N ARG A 663 -39.93 -15.91 -13.05
CA ARG A 663 -39.59 -17.13 -12.33
C ARG A 663 -39.55 -18.33 -13.25
N PHE A 664 -38.46 -19.09 -13.21
CA PHE A 664 -38.27 -20.31 -13.98
C PHE A 664 -38.56 -21.54 -13.12
N LEU A 665 -39.43 -22.41 -13.59
CA LEU A 665 -39.82 -23.61 -12.90
C LEU A 665 -39.48 -24.83 -13.76
N PRO A 666 -38.99 -25.95 -13.17
CA PRO A 666 -38.71 -27.17 -13.91
C PRO A 666 -40.03 -27.86 -14.33
N GLY A 667 -40.10 -28.34 -15.57
CA GLY A 667 -41.24 -29.16 -16.05
C GLY A 667 -41.24 -30.60 -15.49
N ASP A 668 -42.40 -31.28 -15.58
CA ASP A 668 -42.63 -32.62 -15.00
C ASP A 668 -41.69 -33.71 -15.52
N THR A 669 -41.22 -33.62 -16.76
CA THR A 669 -40.26 -34.53 -17.37
C THR A 669 -38.90 -34.57 -16.74
N THR A 670 -38.49 -33.48 -16.07
CA THR A 670 -37.22 -33.37 -15.36
C THR A 670 -37.28 -34.01 -13.96
N ILE A 671 -38.48 -34.17 -13.39
CA ILE A 671 -38.69 -34.72 -12.06
C ILE A 671 -38.67 -36.28 -12.12
N GLU A 672 -39.19 -36.91 -13.20
CA GLU A 672 -39.23 -38.39 -13.36
C GLU A 672 -37.85 -39.00 -13.65
N GLY A 673 -36.97 -38.33 -14.41
CA GLY A 673 -35.62 -38.81 -14.70
C GLY A 673 -34.69 -38.93 -13.47
N ARG A 674 -35.01 -38.22 -12.38
CA ARG A 674 -34.20 -38.21 -11.14
C ARG A 674 -34.54 -39.35 -10.16
N LYS A 675 -35.75 -39.90 -10.21
CA LYS A 675 -36.18 -41.01 -9.32
C LYS A 675 -35.55 -42.36 -9.65
N SER A 676 -34.94 -42.50 -10.85
CA SER A 676 -34.40 -43.79 -11.31
C SER A 676 -32.93 -44.06 -10.98
N ASN A 677 -32.15 -43.08 -10.47
CA ASN A 677 -30.71 -43.19 -10.23
C ASN A 677 -30.27 -43.10 -8.76
N SER A 678 -31.18 -43.25 -7.80
CA SER A 678 -30.86 -43.19 -6.37
C SER A 678 -30.43 -44.55 -5.83
N GLY A 679 -29.15 -44.86 -5.91
CA GLY A 679 -28.52 -45.91 -5.12
C GLY A 679 -28.06 -45.37 -3.77
N ASN A 680 -28.27 -46.13 -2.71
CA ASN A 680 -27.99 -45.87 -1.29
C ASN A 680 -26.67 -45.10 -1.02
N ASP A 681 -26.79 -43.86 -0.66
CA ASP A 681 -25.67 -43.14 -0.02
C ASP A 681 -26.17 -42.05 0.94
N TYR A 682 -25.71 -42.03 2.20
CA TYR A 682 -26.14 -41.07 3.24
C TYR A 682 -25.83 -39.63 2.90
N SER A 683 -24.84 -39.36 2.03
CA SER A 683 -24.49 -38.04 1.52
C SER A 683 -25.58 -37.44 0.60
N VAL A 684 -26.32 -38.26 -0.11
CA VAL A 684 -27.41 -37.86 -1.01
C VAL A 684 -28.62 -37.34 -0.23
N LEU A 685 -28.95 -37.98 0.90
CA LEU A 685 -30.06 -37.57 1.77
C LEU A 685 -29.86 -36.19 2.38
N THR A 686 -28.64 -35.82 2.76
CA THR A 686 -28.32 -34.47 3.32
C THR A 686 -28.49 -33.40 2.25
N VAL A 687 -28.07 -33.66 1.03
CA VAL A 687 -28.15 -32.71 -0.10
C VAL A 687 -29.61 -32.53 -0.57
N GLU A 688 -30.41 -33.58 -0.55
CA GLU A 688 -31.84 -33.48 -0.86
C GLU A 688 -32.59 -32.67 0.19
N THR A 689 -32.30 -32.88 1.48
CA THR A 689 -32.93 -32.12 2.58
C THR A 689 -32.58 -30.63 2.53
N GLU A 690 -31.34 -30.27 2.16
CA GLU A 690 -30.95 -28.85 1.98
C GLU A 690 -31.65 -28.24 0.76
N ARG A 691 -31.76 -28.95 -0.35
CA ARG A 691 -32.48 -28.47 -1.56
C ARG A 691 -33.95 -28.22 -1.30
N ASP A 692 -34.60 -29.08 -0.56
CA ASP A 692 -36.04 -28.95 -0.24
C ASP A 692 -36.25 -27.78 0.73
N ARG A 693 -35.32 -27.56 1.65
CA ARG A 693 -35.32 -26.40 2.53
C ARG A 693 -35.13 -25.09 1.75
N GLU A 694 -34.19 -25.04 0.79
CA GLU A 694 -33.97 -23.88 -0.06
C GLU A 694 -35.19 -23.56 -0.92
N LYS A 695 -35.87 -24.59 -1.50
CA LYS A 695 -37.11 -24.42 -2.25
C LYS A 695 -38.24 -23.87 -1.36
N GLN A 696 -38.35 -24.32 -0.13
CA GLN A 696 -39.35 -23.83 0.81
C GLN A 696 -39.10 -22.36 1.14
N LEU A 697 -37.83 -21.96 1.36
CA LEU A 697 -37.44 -20.57 1.60
C LEU A 697 -37.71 -19.68 0.37
N ASP A 698 -37.50 -20.19 -0.85
CA ASP A 698 -37.82 -19.51 -2.10
C ASP A 698 -39.31 -19.24 -2.24
N GLU A 699 -40.15 -20.27 -1.98
CA GLU A 699 -41.62 -20.17 -2.02
C GLU A 699 -42.13 -19.15 -0.98
N GLU A 700 -41.62 -19.23 0.23
CA GLU A 700 -42.01 -18.30 1.31
C GLU A 700 -41.66 -16.85 0.92
N TYR A 701 -40.44 -16.62 0.40
CA TYR A 701 -39.98 -15.29 0.00
C TYR A 701 -40.73 -14.70 -1.21
N VAL A 702 -40.98 -15.55 -2.24
CA VAL A 702 -41.75 -15.14 -3.42
C VAL A 702 -43.22 -14.85 -3.03
N THR A 703 -43.79 -15.65 -2.13
CA THR A 703 -45.15 -15.42 -1.62
C THR A 703 -45.24 -14.12 -0.83
N GLU A 704 -44.26 -13.85 0.03
CA GLU A 704 -44.17 -12.57 0.75
C GLU A 704 -44.10 -11.38 -0.23
N PHE A 705 -43.26 -11.50 -1.25
CA PHE A 705 -43.12 -10.49 -2.32
C PHE A 705 -44.47 -10.25 -3.02
N ARG A 706 -45.11 -11.31 -3.53
CA ARG A 706 -46.39 -11.22 -4.24
C ARG A 706 -47.49 -10.61 -3.36
N THR A 707 -47.54 -10.98 -2.08
CA THR A 707 -48.57 -10.49 -1.16
C THR A 707 -48.41 -8.99 -0.92
N LYS A 708 -47.18 -8.51 -0.81
CA LYS A 708 -46.90 -7.07 -0.54
C LYS A 708 -46.96 -6.19 -1.79
N THR A 709 -46.76 -6.77 -2.97
CA THR A 709 -46.69 -6.00 -4.25
C THR A 709 -47.92 -6.22 -5.15
N GLY A 710 -48.85 -7.08 -4.77
CA GLY A 710 -49.98 -7.49 -5.60
C GLY A 710 -50.98 -6.38 -5.96
N SER A 711 -50.91 -5.22 -5.32
CA SER A 711 -51.74 -4.05 -5.63
C SER A 711 -50.99 -3.02 -6.50
N ASP A 712 -49.74 -3.23 -6.82
CA ASP A 712 -48.91 -2.28 -7.57
C ASP A 712 -48.91 -2.63 -9.05
N GLY A 713 -49.49 -1.76 -9.89
CA GLY A 713 -49.57 -1.93 -11.34
C GLY A 713 -48.24 -1.79 -12.10
N SER A 714 -47.16 -1.33 -11.41
CA SER A 714 -45.81 -1.22 -12.00
C SER A 714 -45.01 -2.53 -11.92
N ILE A 715 -45.56 -3.56 -11.23
CA ILE A 715 -44.89 -4.85 -11.03
C ILE A 715 -45.61 -5.97 -11.77
N VAL A 716 -44.89 -6.64 -12.66
CA VAL A 716 -45.38 -7.81 -13.41
C VAL A 716 -44.64 -9.06 -12.95
N TYR A 717 -45.43 -10.09 -12.55
CA TYR A 717 -44.87 -11.39 -12.15
C TYR A 717 -45.26 -12.44 -13.19
N ILE A 718 -44.26 -13.14 -13.75
CA ILE A 718 -44.44 -14.17 -14.79
C ILE A 718 -43.75 -15.46 -14.36
N GLU A 719 -44.46 -16.58 -14.41
CA GLU A 719 -43.90 -17.92 -14.25
C GLU A 719 -43.70 -18.58 -15.61
N ARG A 720 -42.54 -19.18 -15.83
CA ARG A 720 -42.16 -19.91 -17.03
C ARG A 720 -41.71 -21.32 -16.67
N ILE A 721 -42.38 -22.33 -17.25
CA ILE A 721 -41.98 -23.73 -17.13
C ILE A 721 -40.99 -23.98 -18.27
N VAL A 722 -39.81 -24.50 -17.93
CA VAL A 722 -38.72 -24.81 -18.86
C VAL A 722 -38.11 -26.17 -18.49
N ASN A 723 -37.71 -26.94 -19.50
CA ASN A 723 -37.17 -28.29 -19.30
C ASN A 723 -35.63 -28.33 -19.46
N HIS A 724 -35.05 -27.47 -20.22
CA HIS A 724 -33.60 -27.41 -20.49
C HIS A 724 -33.09 -25.99 -20.78
N GLY A 725 -31.76 -25.82 -20.83
CA GLY A 725 -31.09 -24.52 -20.97
C GLY A 725 -31.48 -23.75 -22.26
N GLU A 726 -31.77 -24.45 -23.38
CA GLU A 726 -32.17 -23.78 -24.63
C GLU A 726 -33.53 -23.07 -24.49
N GLU A 727 -34.50 -23.68 -23.81
CA GLU A 727 -35.80 -23.05 -23.53
C GLU A 727 -35.62 -21.83 -22.60
N THR A 728 -34.71 -21.92 -21.65
CA THR A 728 -34.32 -20.80 -20.78
C THR A 728 -33.78 -19.62 -21.59
N VAL A 729 -32.85 -19.87 -22.51
CA VAL A 729 -32.30 -18.86 -23.43
C VAL A 729 -33.39 -18.26 -24.29
N GLY A 730 -34.32 -19.08 -24.85
CA GLY A 730 -35.44 -18.60 -25.64
C GLY A 730 -36.36 -17.66 -24.84
N ALA A 731 -36.68 -18.03 -23.59
CA ALA A 731 -37.49 -17.21 -22.70
C ALA A 731 -36.84 -15.87 -22.37
N ILE A 732 -35.54 -15.83 -22.10
CA ILE A 732 -34.80 -14.59 -21.83
C ILE A 732 -34.76 -13.70 -23.06
N ARG A 733 -34.51 -14.26 -24.26
CA ARG A 733 -34.53 -13.50 -25.52
C ARG A 733 -35.90 -12.87 -25.81
N SER A 734 -36.99 -13.46 -25.37
CA SER A 734 -38.34 -12.92 -25.59
C SER A 734 -38.59 -11.58 -24.89
N ILE A 735 -37.81 -11.24 -23.86
CA ILE A 735 -37.96 -10.00 -23.07
C ILE A 735 -36.79 -9.03 -23.24
N ASP A 736 -35.73 -9.39 -23.99
CA ASP A 736 -34.51 -8.61 -24.13
C ASP A 736 -34.75 -7.18 -24.66
N ASN A 737 -35.53 -7.03 -25.71
CA ASN A 737 -35.72 -5.73 -26.35
C ASN A 737 -36.61 -4.76 -25.55
N SER A 738 -37.19 -5.17 -24.44
CA SER A 738 -38.16 -4.38 -23.67
C SER A 738 -37.63 -3.91 -22.32
N HIS A 739 -36.41 -4.31 -21.94
CA HIS A 739 -35.82 -4.03 -20.62
C HIS A 739 -34.44 -3.39 -20.73
N ASP A 740 -34.12 -2.48 -19.77
CA ASP A 740 -32.87 -1.72 -19.71
C ASP A 740 -31.85 -2.39 -18.79
N LEU A 741 -32.32 -3.09 -17.75
CA LEU A 741 -31.50 -3.73 -16.74
C LEU A 741 -32.02 -5.12 -16.39
N PHE A 742 -31.14 -6.12 -16.41
CA PHE A 742 -31.39 -7.47 -15.89
C PHE A 742 -30.70 -7.64 -14.54
N ILE A 743 -31.41 -8.17 -13.54
CA ILE A 743 -30.84 -8.52 -12.24
C ILE A 743 -30.98 -10.02 -12.06
N VAL A 744 -29.87 -10.70 -11.75
CA VAL A 744 -29.81 -12.15 -11.65
C VAL A 744 -28.88 -12.56 -10.51
N GLY A 745 -29.19 -13.65 -9.84
CA GLY A 745 -28.28 -14.30 -8.89
C GLY A 745 -27.13 -15.00 -9.62
N ARG A 746 -25.97 -15.03 -9.01
CA ARG A 746 -24.79 -15.72 -9.57
C ARG A 746 -25.01 -17.23 -9.68
N GLY A 747 -25.76 -17.84 -8.75
CA GLY A 747 -25.96 -19.28 -8.68
C GLY A 747 -24.69 -20.03 -8.26
N GLN A 748 -24.54 -20.31 -6.99
CA GLN A 748 -23.36 -21.00 -6.47
C GLN A 748 -23.39 -22.50 -6.81
N GLY A 749 -22.74 -22.90 -7.92
CA GLY A 749 -22.27 -24.27 -8.16
C GLY A 749 -23.30 -25.41 -8.22
N THR A 750 -24.59 -25.12 -8.13
CA THR A 750 -25.64 -26.14 -8.27
C THR A 750 -25.96 -26.28 -9.75
N SER A 751 -25.57 -27.41 -10.37
CA SER A 751 -26.05 -27.77 -11.69
C SER A 751 -27.58 -27.94 -11.64
N SER A 752 -28.28 -26.84 -12.01
CA SER A 752 -29.72 -26.89 -12.18
C SER A 752 -30.04 -27.44 -13.57
N PRO A 753 -31.07 -28.31 -13.74
CA PRO A 753 -31.52 -28.73 -15.06
C PRO A 753 -31.93 -27.55 -15.96
N LEU A 754 -32.33 -26.41 -15.33
CA LEU A 754 -32.76 -25.19 -16.02
C LEU A 754 -31.57 -24.43 -16.71
N THR A 755 -30.35 -24.66 -16.24
CA THR A 755 -29.12 -24.05 -16.75
C THR A 755 -28.13 -25.06 -17.31
N ALA A 756 -28.54 -26.33 -17.43
CA ALA A 756 -27.71 -27.42 -17.96
C ALA A 756 -27.23 -27.11 -19.37
N GLY A 757 -25.95 -27.33 -19.65
CA GLY A 757 -25.28 -27.02 -20.92
C GLY A 757 -24.84 -25.57 -21.09
N LEU A 758 -25.30 -24.60 -20.28
CA LEU A 758 -24.85 -23.20 -20.38
C LEU A 758 -23.48 -22.95 -19.76
N THR A 759 -23.04 -23.84 -18.88
CA THR A 759 -21.73 -23.74 -18.19
C THR A 759 -20.57 -24.27 -19.04
N ASP A 760 -20.85 -25.09 -20.06
CA ASP A 760 -19.81 -25.75 -20.85
C ASP A 760 -18.99 -24.78 -21.73
N TRP A 761 -19.56 -23.63 -22.02
CA TRP A 761 -18.97 -22.56 -22.85
C TRP A 761 -18.71 -21.27 -22.06
N SER A 762 -18.61 -21.34 -20.75
CA SER A 762 -18.45 -20.16 -19.89
C SER A 762 -17.08 -19.49 -20.07
N GLU A 763 -17.09 -18.23 -20.55
CA GLU A 763 -15.88 -17.38 -20.63
C GLU A 763 -15.56 -16.72 -19.29
N CYS A 764 -16.58 -16.36 -18.52
CA CYS A 764 -16.48 -15.55 -17.31
C CYS A 764 -17.20 -16.22 -16.13
N PRO A 765 -16.63 -17.30 -15.56
CA PRO A 765 -17.28 -18.08 -14.48
C PRO A 765 -17.55 -17.27 -13.20
N GLU A 766 -16.94 -16.10 -13.05
CA GLU A 766 -17.24 -15.15 -11.97
C GLU A 766 -18.67 -14.61 -12.02
N LEU A 767 -19.31 -14.61 -13.18
CA LEU A 767 -20.69 -14.16 -13.36
C LEU A 767 -21.74 -15.29 -13.19
N GLY A 768 -21.32 -16.55 -13.11
CA GLY A 768 -22.24 -17.69 -13.14
C GLY A 768 -22.85 -17.94 -14.52
N ALA A 769 -23.62 -19.02 -14.69
CA ALA A 769 -24.12 -19.47 -16.00
C ALA A 769 -24.99 -18.44 -16.72
N ILE A 770 -25.93 -17.84 -16.02
CA ILE A 770 -26.86 -16.86 -16.62
C ILE A 770 -26.19 -15.48 -16.76
N GLY A 771 -25.39 -15.06 -15.76
CA GLY A 771 -24.65 -13.79 -15.84
C GLY A 771 -23.65 -13.78 -17.00
N ASP A 772 -22.95 -14.90 -17.24
CA ASP A 772 -22.02 -15.05 -18.36
C ASP A 772 -22.77 -15.04 -19.73
N LEU A 773 -23.92 -15.73 -19.82
CA LEU A 773 -24.79 -15.67 -20.99
C LEU A 773 -25.19 -14.22 -21.31
N LEU A 774 -25.64 -13.45 -20.31
CA LEU A 774 -26.03 -12.05 -20.45
C LEU A 774 -24.85 -11.15 -20.85
N ALA A 775 -23.63 -11.50 -20.44
CA ALA A 775 -22.40 -10.77 -20.78
C ALA A 775 -21.80 -11.21 -22.13
N SER A 776 -22.21 -12.35 -22.70
CA SER A 776 -21.69 -12.88 -23.97
C SER A 776 -21.97 -11.96 -25.15
N SER A 777 -20.99 -11.87 -26.08
CA SER A 777 -21.15 -11.16 -27.36
C SER A 777 -22.17 -11.83 -28.27
N ASP A 778 -22.29 -13.16 -28.20
CA ASP A 778 -23.15 -13.98 -29.05
C ASP A 778 -24.65 -13.83 -28.71
N PHE A 779 -24.92 -13.42 -27.48
CA PHE A 779 -26.29 -13.15 -27.04
C PHE A 779 -26.79 -11.79 -27.51
N ALA A 780 -25.91 -10.89 -27.96
CA ALA A 780 -26.17 -9.58 -28.57
C ALA A 780 -27.16 -8.68 -27.78
N MET A 781 -27.22 -8.82 -26.45
CA MET A 781 -28.09 -7.98 -25.62
C MET A 781 -27.66 -6.52 -25.60
N LYS A 782 -28.63 -5.63 -25.55
CA LYS A 782 -28.42 -4.17 -25.38
C LYS A 782 -28.57 -3.71 -23.93
N ALA A 783 -29.22 -4.51 -23.09
CA ALA A 783 -29.47 -4.19 -21.69
C ALA A 783 -28.25 -4.47 -20.81
N SER A 784 -28.07 -3.65 -19.78
CA SER A 784 -27.07 -3.88 -18.74
C SER A 784 -27.49 -5.04 -17.81
N ALA A 785 -26.52 -5.69 -17.17
CA ALA A 785 -26.81 -6.78 -16.23
C ALA A 785 -26.14 -6.54 -14.89
N LEU A 786 -26.88 -6.80 -13.78
CA LEU A 786 -26.36 -6.83 -12.43
C LEU A 786 -26.40 -8.27 -11.89
N VAL A 787 -25.24 -8.86 -11.68
CA VAL A 787 -25.11 -10.21 -11.12
C VAL A 787 -24.86 -10.11 -9.64
N VAL A 788 -25.74 -10.69 -8.82
CA VAL A 788 -25.71 -10.57 -7.36
C VAL A 788 -25.32 -11.91 -6.72
N GLN A 789 -24.38 -11.86 -5.78
CA GLN A 789 -24.02 -12.97 -4.91
C GLN A 789 -24.38 -12.62 -3.47
N GLN A 790 -25.16 -13.47 -2.81
CA GLN A 790 -25.48 -13.32 -1.39
C GLN A 790 -24.27 -13.68 -0.52
N TYR A 791 -24.09 -12.99 0.59
CA TYR A 791 -23.12 -13.37 1.61
C TYR A 791 -23.51 -14.72 2.24
N VAL A 792 -22.65 -15.71 2.05
CA VAL A 792 -22.70 -17.00 2.72
C VAL A 792 -21.63 -17.01 3.80
N GLY A 793 -22.00 -17.05 5.09
CA GLY A 793 -21.09 -17.06 6.23
C GLY A 793 -19.95 -18.06 6.04
N MET A 794 -18.73 -17.73 6.38
CA MET A 794 -17.59 -18.65 6.38
C MET A 794 -17.92 -19.85 7.30
N GLY A 795 -17.97 -21.04 6.71
CA GLY A 795 -18.36 -22.36 7.19
C GLY A 795 -18.50 -22.60 8.71
N SER A 796 -19.56 -23.28 9.09
CA SER A 796 -19.91 -23.97 10.34
C SER A 796 -19.03 -23.69 11.58
N GLY A 797 -19.03 -22.47 12.07
CA GLY A 797 -18.33 -22.04 13.26
C GLY A 797 -18.90 -20.75 13.89
N ASP A 798 -19.92 -20.16 13.27
CA ASP A 798 -20.64 -19.04 13.90
C ASP A 798 -21.56 -19.61 15.00
N PRO A 799 -21.35 -19.25 16.28
CA PRO A 799 -22.25 -19.69 17.33
C PRO A 799 -23.65 -19.15 17.05
N LEU A 800 -24.64 -20.06 17.03
CA LEU A 800 -26.06 -19.75 17.01
C LEU A 800 -26.37 -18.64 18.02
N ILE A 801 -26.59 -17.43 17.54
CA ILE A 801 -26.95 -16.28 18.38
C ILE A 801 -28.36 -16.55 18.85
N THR A 802 -28.50 -16.83 20.16
CA THR A 802 -29.78 -16.87 20.87
C THR A 802 -30.51 -15.53 20.75
N PRO A 803 -31.86 -15.50 20.71
CA PRO A 803 -32.65 -14.32 20.44
C PRO A 803 -32.62 -13.20 21.51
N ASP A 804 -32.00 -13.42 22.65
CA ASP A 804 -32.01 -12.51 23.79
C ASP A 804 -30.65 -11.84 24.03
N SER A 805 -30.34 -10.81 23.26
CA SER A 805 -29.31 -9.83 23.64
C SER A 805 -29.94 -8.43 23.64
N PRO A 806 -29.79 -7.63 24.72
CA PRO A 806 -30.45 -6.34 24.85
C PRO A 806 -29.97 -5.38 23.74
N THR A 807 -30.93 -4.76 23.10
CA THR A 807 -30.74 -3.68 22.12
C THR A 807 -30.05 -2.50 22.80
N VAL A 808 -28.80 -2.25 22.49
CA VAL A 808 -28.17 -0.97 22.80
C VAL A 808 -28.84 0.07 21.92
N HIS A 809 -29.66 0.92 22.53
CA HIS A 809 -30.21 2.12 21.91
C HIS A 809 -29.05 3.08 21.61
N TYR A 810 -28.72 3.21 20.33
CA TYR A 810 -28.00 4.38 19.84
C TYR A 810 -29.04 5.46 19.58
N GLU A 811 -28.96 6.55 20.33
CA GLU A 811 -29.72 7.77 20.06
C GLU A 811 -29.38 8.26 18.64
N PRO A 812 -30.35 8.70 17.86
CA PRO A 812 -30.10 9.31 16.56
C PRO A 812 -29.41 10.66 16.80
N PHE A 813 -28.31 10.86 16.07
CA PHE A 813 -27.60 12.14 16.00
C PHE A 813 -28.58 13.18 15.42
N ASN A 814 -29.16 13.99 16.28
CA ASN A 814 -29.96 15.14 15.90
C ASN A 814 -29.04 16.21 15.29
N LEU A 815 -29.15 16.40 14.00
CA LEU A 815 -28.70 17.61 13.31
C LEU A 815 -29.72 18.72 13.50
N ASP A 816 -29.70 19.38 14.66
CA ASP A 816 -30.35 20.69 14.81
C ASP A 816 -29.40 21.75 14.22
N HIS A 817 -29.77 22.21 13.04
CA HIS A 817 -29.33 23.48 12.50
C HIS A 817 -30.03 24.62 13.28
N SER A 818 -29.44 25.06 14.37
CA SER A 818 -29.73 26.39 14.93
C SER A 818 -28.51 27.28 14.75
N THR A 819 -28.58 28.08 13.69
CA THR A 819 -27.81 29.30 13.50
C THR A 819 -28.15 30.27 14.61
N HIS A 820 -27.32 30.35 15.65
CA HIS A 820 -27.23 31.53 16.48
C HIS A 820 -25.91 32.27 16.16
N ARG A 821 -26.09 33.32 15.34
CA ARG A 821 -25.18 34.47 15.28
C ARG A 821 -25.24 35.17 16.62
N GLN A 822 -24.24 35.08 17.46
CA GLN A 822 -23.96 36.04 18.52
C GLN A 822 -22.96 37.05 17.99
N GLN A 823 -23.41 38.28 17.80
CA GLN A 823 -22.61 39.50 17.75
C GLN A 823 -21.96 39.73 19.13
N PRO A 824 -20.73 40.21 19.22
CA PRO A 824 -20.18 40.69 20.47
C PRO A 824 -20.63 42.14 20.68
N ASP A 825 -21.41 42.36 21.71
CA ASP A 825 -21.70 43.69 22.26
C ASP A 825 -20.45 44.19 23.00
N PHE A 826 -19.89 45.29 22.50
CA PHE A 826 -19.03 46.19 23.26
C PHE A 826 -19.87 46.98 24.25
N HIS A 827 -19.68 46.76 25.55
CA HIS A 827 -19.96 47.78 26.56
C HIS A 827 -18.79 47.95 27.52
N SER A 828 -18.24 49.14 27.45
CA SER A 828 -17.38 49.81 28.43
C SER A 828 -18.03 49.82 29.85
N GLN A 829 -17.26 49.56 30.89
CA GLN A 829 -17.11 50.50 32.03
C GLN A 829 -16.16 49.92 33.09
N GLN A 830 -15.26 50.81 33.49
CA GLN A 830 -14.46 50.97 34.72
C GLN A 830 -13.38 49.91 35.02
#